data_b1a8fa9c5cd9b1c43f57debb453bbb44
#
_entry.id   b1a8fa9c5cd9b1c43f57debb453bbb44
#
_cell.length_a   1.000
_cell.length_b   1.000
_cell.length_c   1.000
_cell.angle_alpha   90.00
_cell.angle_beta   90.00
_cell.angle_gamma   90.00
#
_symmetry.space_group_name_H-M   'P 1'
#
loop_
_entity.id
_entity.type
_entity.pdbx_description
1 polymer ?
#
loop_
_entity_poly.entity_id
_entity_poly.type
_entity_poly.pdbx_seq_one_letter_code
_entity_poly.pdbx_strand_id
1 'polypeptide(L)'
;MRLSRRKRHVGNRTRLPGAAILACAVAAFLPLPASVAQAPAREQRFVDSLLAQMTLQEKVGQLMQYAGYQAVTGPGQPVAGDAQIRSSQVGSFLNVHGAANTRRLQRIAVEETRLKIPLVFAHDVIHGFRTIFPVPLAEAASWDPGAAERSARIAAIEATAHGLHWTFAPMVDIARDPRWGRVVEGSGEDPLLGSAMAAARVRGFQGADLSANNTMAATAKHFAAYGGAEGGRDYNIVEVSEQTLKEVYLPPFFAAVAAGAQTVMASFNEVNGVPLHANRRLLTDVLRGEWKFDGLVVSDWGGIQELLAHGVAATRADAGVLALKAGVDVDMVSGIYPGELPGALAQRRVAEAEIDEAVRRVLRLKYRLGLFQDPYRYSDTTRERTLTLAPEHLVAAREVGRKSIVLLKNERRVLPLSKTVGTIAVIGPLADDRRSVLGSWHAAGRPEESVTILAGIRAAVSPQTKVLYAKGVPADTMNTAGIAEAVAAARQADVVVLVLGEREEMSGEAASRAWIDLPGAQEALARAVHATGKPTVAVLANGRPLSVVWLAAEVPAILETWFLGTQMGHAVADVLFGDYNPGGKLPVTFPRATGQIPIYYNHKNTGRPPAQDNKYTSKYLDVPWTPLFPFGHGLSYTTFAYDNLRLSAPTIRASDTLTVSVDVTNTGDRVGDEVVQLYVQDEVASVTRPLKELKGFSRVTLRPGERRAVTFWLRADDLAFYDALARRVTEPGFFKVFVGTSSASVREARFELLGSGR
;
A
#
# COMPACT_ATOMS: atom_id res chain seq x y z
N MET A 1 24.38 53.07 -56.82
CA MET A 1 24.46 53.97 -55.69
C MET A 1 23.27 53.72 -54.76
N ARG A 2 23.55 53.50 -53.49
CA ARG A 2 22.64 53.26 -52.34
C ARG A 2 22.33 51.77 -51.97
N LEU A 3 22.94 51.41 -50.84
CA LEU A 3 22.85 50.22 -50.02
C LEU A 3 21.47 50.01 -49.40
N SER A 4 20.96 48.77 -49.42
CA SER A 4 19.82 48.34 -48.63
C SER A 4 20.28 47.41 -47.49
N ARG A 5 19.96 47.81 -46.27
CA ARG A 5 20.23 47.03 -45.04
C ARG A 5 19.20 45.90 -44.91
N ARG A 6 19.66 44.65 -44.80
CA ARG A 6 18.88 43.49 -44.35
C ARG A 6 18.72 43.50 -42.82
N LYS A 7 17.48 43.51 -42.34
CA LYS A 7 17.13 43.23 -40.96
C LYS A 7 17.01 41.69 -40.81
N ARG A 8 17.77 41.15 -39.86
CA ARG A 8 17.62 39.75 -39.43
C ARG A 8 16.47 39.65 -38.41
N HIS A 9 15.45 38.81 -38.68
CA HIS A 9 14.47 38.35 -37.71
C HIS A 9 15.08 37.22 -36.90
N VAL A 10 15.12 37.39 -35.59
CA VAL A 10 15.43 36.34 -34.61
C VAL A 10 14.11 35.72 -34.22
N GLY A 11 13.88 34.48 -34.64
CA GLY A 11 12.71 33.68 -34.24
C GLY A 11 12.99 33.04 -32.87
N ASN A 12 12.17 33.42 -31.92
CA ASN A 12 12.15 32.82 -30.57
C ASN A 12 11.47 31.45 -30.66
N ARG A 13 12.24 30.35 -30.49
CA ARG A 13 11.70 29.00 -30.35
C ARG A 13 11.56 28.72 -28.84
N THR A 14 10.35 28.83 -28.34
CA THR A 14 9.96 28.28 -27.03
C THR A 14 10.02 26.75 -27.09
N ARG A 15 10.93 26.18 -26.31
CA ARG A 15 11.01 24.74 -26.06
C ARG A 15 9.99 24.37 -24.97
N LEU A 16 9.04 23.49 -25.28
CA LEU A 16 8.24 22.77 -24.31
C LEU A 16 9.11 21.70 -23.60
N PRO A 17 8.95 21.47 -22.30
CA PRO A 17 9.68 20.40 -21.62
C PRO A 17 9.10 19.04 -22.00
N GLY A 18 9.96 18.17 -22.50
CA GLY A 18 9.63 16.80 -22.83
C GLY A 18 9.33 15.99 -21.57
N ALA A 19 8.36 15.08 -21.69
CA ALA A 19 8.00 14.09 -20.70
C ALA A 19 9.22 13.19 -20.36
N ALA A 20 9.53 13.09 -19.08
CA ALA A 20 10.55 12.18 -18.59
C ALA A 20 10.04 10.74 -18.71
N ILE A 21 10.63 9.97 -19.62
CA ILE A 21 10.47 8.52 -19.74
C ILE A 21 11.29 7.90 -18.62
N LEU A 22 10.63 7.21 -17.68
CA LEU A 22 11.30 6.43 -16.64
C LEU A 22 11.84 5.14 -17.28
N ALA A 23 13.07 5.19 -17.80
CA ALA A 23 13.83 4.03 -18.19
C ALA A 23 14.51 3.46 -16.93
N CYS A 24 14.18 2.22 -16.53
CA CYS A 24 14.97 1.47 -15.57
C CYS A 24 16.35 1.22 -16.18
N ALA A 25 17.33 2.05 -15.84
CA ALA A 25 18.71 1.89 -16.26
C ALA A 25 19.36 0.74 -15.47
N VAL A 26 19.85 -0.23 -16.19
CA VAL A 26 20.87 -1.19 -15.70
C VAL A 26 22.09 -0.38 -15.26
N ALA A 27 22.40 -0.40 -13.96
CA ALA A 27 23.62 0.19 -13.43
C ALA A 27 24.84 -0.57 -13.94
N ALA A 28 25.49 -0.05 -14.98
CA ALA A 28 26.86 -0.41 -15.30
C ALA A 28 27.75 -0.02 -14.10
N PHE A 29 28.58 -0.90 -13.64
CA PHE A 29 29.59 -0.65 -12.60
C PHE A 29 30.58 0.41 -13.10
N LEU A 30 30.26 1.68 -12.87
CA LEU A 30 31.26 2.75 -12.90
C LEU A 30 31.85 2.84 -11.50
N PRO A 31 33.16 3.07 -11.33
CA PRO A 31 33.75 3.28 -10.02
C PRO A 31 33.08 4.52 -9.39
N LEU A 32 32.51 4.33 -8.20
CA LEU A 32 31.91 5.42 -7.42
C LEU A 32 32.95 6.51 -7.19
N PRO A 33 32.60 7.80 -7.30
CA PRO A 33 33.51 8.89 -6.99
C PRO A 33 34.00 8.76 -5.53
N ALA A 34 35.25 9.07 -5.28
CA ALA A 34 35.90 8.89 -3.97
C ALA A 34 35.15 9.51 -2.79
N SER A 35 34.32 10.54 -3.02
CA SER A 35 33.47 11.18 -2.01
C SER A 35 32.33 10.26 -1.51
N VAL A 36 31.82 9.36 -2.36
CA VAL A 36 30.75 8.42 -1.98
C VAL A 36 31.32 7.24 -1.16
N ALA A 37 32.56 6.83 -1.42
CA ALA A 37 33.23 5.79 -0.65
C ALA A 37 33.70 6.24 0.75
N GLN A 38 33.84 7.54 1.00
CA GLN A 38 34.27 8.07 2.31
C GLN A 38 33.12 8.19 3.34
N ALA A 39 31.89 8.38 2.90
CA ALA A 39 30.75 8.57 3.79
C ALA A 39 30.44 7.30 4.65
N PRO A 40 30.39 6.08 4.09
CA PRO A 40 30.20 4.85 4.89
C PRO A 40 31.31 4.63 5.93
N ALA A 41 32.56 4.94 5.55
CA ALA A 41 33.70 4.80 6.46
C ALA A 41 33.68 5.80 7.64
N ARG A 42 33.12 6.99 7.44
CA ARG A 42 32.93 7.99 8.51
C ARG A 42 31.81 7.57 9.46
N GLU A 43 30.67 7.13 8.92
CA GLU A 43 29.55 6.58 9.68
C GLU A 43 30.04 5.43 10.57
N GLN A 44 30.72 4.45 9.99
CA GLN A 44 31.22 3.27 10.72
C GLN A 44 32.15 3.67 11.87
N ARG A 45 33.16 4.53 11.61
CA ARG A 45 34.08 4.99 12.67
C ARG A 45 33.38 5.73 13.81
N PHE A 46 32.40 6.58 13.50
CA PHE A 46 31.63 7.29 14.49
C PHE A 46 30.83 6.33 15.37
N VAL A 47 30.10 5.41 14.74
CA VAL A 47 29.26 4.40 15.44
C VAL A 47 30.12 3.49 16.31
N ASP A 48 31.23 2.95 15.80
CA ASP A 48 32.13 2.08 16.56
C ASP A 48 32.77 2.81 17.74
N SER A 49 33.18 4.08 17.56
CA SER A 49 33.73 4.90 18.64
C SER A 49 32.71 5.17 19.76
N LEU A 50 31.44 5.37 19.42
CA LEU A 50 30.38 5.59 20.38
C LEU A 50 30.04 4.28 21.10
N LEU A 51 29.88 3.19 20.36
CA LEU A 51 29.57 1.85 20.88
C LEU A 51 30.61 1.38 21.91
N ALA A 52 31.90 1.62 21.64
CA ALA A 52 33.00 1.28 22.56
C ALA A 52 32.94 2.00 23.92
N GLN A 53 32.20 3.10 24.03
CA GLN A 53 32.02 3.86 25.26
C GLN A 53 30.78 3.43 26.05
N MET A 54 29.88 2.64 25.45
CA MET A 54 28.59 2.28 26.04
C MET A 54 28.75 1.18 27.10
N THR A 55 28.06 1.35 28.23
CA THR A 55 27.80 0.27 29.18
C THR A 55 26.76 -0.71 28.63
N LEU A 56 26.71 -1.92 29.17
CA LEU A 56 25.68 -2.90 28.76
C LEU A 56 24.25 -2.35 28.92
N GLN A 57 23.98 -1.63 30.00
CA GLN A 57 22.68 -1.00 30.25
C GLN A 57 22.32 0.02 29.14
N GLU A 58 23.27 0.85 28.75
CA GLU A 58 23.06 1.82 27.65
C GLU A 58 22.88 1.11 26.30
N LYS A 59 23.60 0.01 26.05
CA LYS A 59 23.46 -0.83 24.86
C LYS A 59 22.03 -1.39 24.76
N VAL A 60 21.56 -2.11 25.78
CA VAL A 60 20.20 -2.70 25.77
C VAL A 60 19.11 -1.62 25.78
N GLY A 61 19.35 -0.46 26.40
CA GLY A 61 18.44 0.68 26.33
C GLY A 61 18.21 1.18 24.93
N GLN A 62 19.24 1.17 24.05
CA GLN A 62 19.07 1.55 22.64
C GLN A 62 18.20 0.56 21.85
N LEU A 63 18.12 -0.69 22.29
CA LEU A 63 17.31 -1.74 21.64
C LEU A 63 15.85 -1.75 22.11
N MET A 64 15.44 -0.81 22.98
CA MET A 64 14.09 -0.72 23.52
C MET A 64 13.31 0.43 22.91
N GLN A 65 12.11 0.13 22.39
CA GLN A 65 11.10 1.11 21.98
C GLN A 65 9.91 1.03 22.93
N TYR A 66 9.56 2.16 23.54
CA TYR A 66 8.36 2.28 24.38
C TYR A 66 7.23 3.00 23.64
N ALA A 67 5.97 2.69 24.01
CA ALA A 67 4.83 3.48 23.59
C ALA A 67 4.73 4.78 24.39
N GLY A 68 4.34 5.85 23.72
CA GLY A 68 4.02 7.13 24.33
C GLY A 68 2.55 7.22 24.79
N TYR A 69 2.22 8.29 25.47
CA TYR A 69 0.88 8.55 26.03
C TYR A 69 -0.14 9.05 24.99
N GLN A 70 0.29 9.33 23.75
CA GLN A 70 -0.58 9.69 22.62
C GLN A 70 -0.93 8.45 21.79
N ALA A 71 -1.06 7.29 22.44
CA ALA A 71 -1.32 6.03 21.78
C ALA A 71 -2.63 6.10 21.01
N VAL A 72 -2.56 5.86 19.72
CA VAL A 72 -3.70 5.75 18.80
C VAL A 72 -3.85 4.31 18.32
N THR A 73 -2.84 3.46 18.59
CA THR A 73 -2.70 2.11 18.04
C THR A 73 -2.15 1.14 19.09
N GLY A 74 -2.58 -0.11 18.99
CA GLY A 74 -2.16 -1.20 19.86
C GLY A 74 -2.88 -1.23 21.23
N PRO A 75 -2.79 -2.35 21.95
CA PRO A 75 -3.31 -2.48 23.31
C PRO A 75 -2.51 -1.58 24.26
N GLY A 76 -3.18 -1.02 25.29
CA GLY A 76 -2.54 -0.14 26.27
C GLY A 76 -1.34 -0.78 26.95
N GLN A 77 -0.21 -0.09 26.97
CA GLN A 77 1.06 -0.56 27.52
C GLN A 77 1.70 0.49 28.45
N PRO A 78 2.65 0.11 29.30
CA PRO A 78 3.36 1.06 30.16
C PRO A 78 4.05 2.14 29.35
N VAL A 79 3.83 3.38 29.74
CA VAL A 79 4.49 4.55 29.14
C VAL A 79 5.83 4.77 29.84
N ALA A 80 6.93 4.85 29.08
CA ALA A 80 8.20 5.28 29.65
C ALA A 80 8.14 6.77 29.99
N GLY A 81 8.63 7.12 31.17
CA GLY A 81 8.72 8.48 31.64
C GLY A 81 10.12 9.09 31.47
N ASP A 82 10.27 10.33 31.91
CA ASP A 82 11.54 11.07 31.88
C ASP A 82 12.68 10.33 32.60
N ALA A 83 12.36 9.53 33.62
CA ALA A 83 13.36 8.75 34.38
C ALA A 83 14.05 7.68 33.53
N GLN A 84 13.31 6.98 32.66
CA GLN A 84 13.87 5.97 31.74
C GLN A 84 14.80 6.63 30.70
N ILE A 85 14.48 7.85 30.25
CA ILE A 85 15.37 8.60 29.35
C ILE A 85 16.67 8.95 30.07
N ARG A 86 16.60 9.52 31.29
CA ARG A 86 17.77 9.89 32.10
C ARG A 86 18.67 8.73 32.43
N SER A 87 18.10 7.55 32.65
CA SER A 87 18.84 6.31 32.90
C SER A 87 19.30 5.59 31.61
N SER A 88 19.08 6.18 30.44
CA SER A 88 19.46 5.62 29.12
C SER A 88 18.83 4.24 28.83
N GLN A 89 17.62 3.97 29.36
CA GLN A 89 16.88 2.71 29.19
C GLN A 89 15.93 2.71 28.00
N VAL A 90 15.98 3.71 27.14
CA VAL A 90 15.10 3.86 25.97
C VAL A 90 15.86 4.42 24.78
N GLY A 91 15.72 3.77 23.62
CA GLY A 91 16.32 4.20 22.36
C GLY A 91 15.35 4.97 21.46
N SER A 92 14.06 4.62 21.54
CA SER A 92 13.01 5.20 20.69
C SER A 92 11.64 5.18 21.35
N PHE A 93 10.74 6.03 20.87
CA PHE A 93 9.34 6.07 21.26
C PHE A 93 8.43 5.88 20.05
N LEU A 94 7.36 5.12 20.22
CA LEU A 94 6.20 5.05 19.34
C LEU A 94 5.10 5.97 19.90
N ASN A 95 4.32 6.62 19.02
CA ASN A 95 3.15 7.42 19.40
C ASN A 95 3.47 8.63 20.33
N VAL A 96 4.58 9.30 20.06
CA VAL A 96 4.90 10.61 20.63
C VAL A 96 5.15 11.59 19.50
N HIS A 97 4.30 12.60 19.36
CA HIS A 97 4.42 13.61 18.32
C HIS A 97 4.12 15.03 18.84
N GLY A 98 4.31 16.03 17.98
CA GLY A 98 4.28 17.47 18.29
C GLY A 98 5.68 18.02 18.54
N ALA A 99 6.08 19.04 17.78
CA ALA A 99 7.44 19.58 17.80
C ALA A 99 7.91 20.01 19.20
N ALA A 100 7.06 20.66 19.98
CA ALA A 100 7.40 21.07 21.35
C ALA A 100 7.58 19.85 22.28
N ASN A 101 6.76 18.83 22.14
CA ASN A 101 6.76 17.65 22.95
C ASN A 101 7.97 16.76 22.68
N THR A 102 8.24 16.46 21.41
CA THR A 102 9.42 15.70 20.99
C THR A 102 10.70 16.45 21.37
N ARG A 103 10.74 17.80 21.26
CA ARG A 103 11.86 18.61 21.68
C ARG A 103 12.15 18.47 23.18
N ARG A 104 11.10 18.47 24.02
CA ARG A 104 11.26 18.31 25.48
C ARG A 104 11.93 16.97 25.85
N LEU A 105 11.47 15.87 25.24
CA LEU A 105 12.05 14.55 25.50
C LEU A 105 13.46 14.42 24.92
N GLN A 106 13.67 14.96 23.72
CA GLN A 106 14.98 14.96 23.09
C GLN A 106 16.02 15.72 23.94
N ARG A 107 15.61 16.85 24.55
CA ARG A 107 16.48 17.63 25.42
C ARG A 107 16.98 16.77 26.62
N ILE A 108 16.10 16.01 27.26
CA ILE A 108 16.51 15.11 28.36
C ILE A 108 17.56 14.11 27.85
N ALA A 109 17.35 13.52 26.68
CA ALA A 109 18.28 12.54 26.12
C ALA A 109 19.67 13.14 25.82
N VAL A 110 19.73 14.34 25.23
CA VAL A 110 21.02 14.90 24.76
C VAL A 110 21.68 15.85 25.74
N GLU A 111 20.98 16.34 26.78
CA GLU A 111 21.54 17.26 27.75
C GLU A 111 21.75 16.61 29.14
N GLU A 112 20.89 15.65 29.51
CA GLU A 112 20.83 15.08 30.86
C GLU A 112 21.39 13.65 30.94
N THR A 113 21.84 13.03 29.81
CA THR A 113 22.45 11.69 29.78
C THR A 113 23.96 11.74 29.53
N ARG A 114 24.67 10.68 29.92
CA ARG A 114 26.15 10.60 29.83
C ARG A 114 26.66 10.66 28.39
N LEU A 115 26.07 9.89 27.48
CA LEU A 115 26.52 9.77 26.07
C LEU A 115 25.77 10.66 25.11
N LYS A 116 24.74 11.36 25.57
CA LYS A 116 23.96 12.33 24.77
C LYS A 116 23.40 11.74 23.48
N ILE A 117 23.01 10.45 23.50
CA ILE A 117 22.47 9.75 22.34
C ILE A 117 21.03 10.21 22.11
N PRO A 118 20.69 10.76 20.93
CA PRO A 118 19.35 11.25 20.64
C PRO A 118 18.33 10.12 20.56
N LEU A 119 17.07 10.42 20.89
CA LEU A 119 15.92 9.53 20.72
C LEU A 119 15.45 9.50 19.27
N VAL A 120 14.78 8.42 18.88
CA VAL A 120 13.99 8.33 17.65
C VAL A 120 12.51 8.33 18.02
N PHE A 121 11.70 9.14 17.33
CA PHE A 121 10.25 9.16 17.47
C PHE A 121 9.60 8.53 16.24
N ALA A 122 8.77 7.51 16.47
CA ALA A 122 8.10 6.72 15.45
C ALA A 122 6.57 6.88 15.53
N HIS A 123 5.91 6.63 14.39
CA HIS A 123 4.46 6.57 14.30
C HIS A 123 4.03 5.75 13.07
N ASP A 124 2.80 5.21 13.10
CA ASP A 124 2.18 4.57 11.95
C ASP A 124 1.60 5.63 11.00
N VAL A 125 2.45 6.17 10.13
CA VAL A 125 2.08 7.14 9.09
C VAL A 125 1.77 6.37 7.81
N ILE A 126 0.66 5.61 7.81
CA ILE A 126 0.36 4.63 6.75
C ILE A 126 -0.08 5.32 5.45
N HIS A 127 -1.00 6.27 5.51
CA HIS A 127 -1.53 6.98 4.34
C HIS A 127 -1.81 8.47 4.61
N GLY A 128 -0.91 9.13 5.29
CA GLY A 128 -0.98 10.54 5.70
C GLY A 128 -0.73 10.73 7.18
N PHE A 129 -0.54 11.96 7.61
CA PHE A 129 -0.36 12.28 9.03
C PHE A 129 -1.49 13.15 9.56
N ARG A 130 -1.66 14.39 9.06
CA ARG A 130 -2.81 15.27 9.32
C ARG A 130 -3.70 15.38 8.09
N THR A 131 -3.09 15.63 6.93
CA THR A 131 -3.74 15.42 5.64
C THR A 131 -3.77 13.91 5.38
N ILE A 132 -4.95 13.33 5.44
CA ILE A 132 -5.15 11.90 5.20
C ILE A 132 -5.44 11.67 3.73
N PHE A 133 -4.62 10.84 3.10
CA PHE A 133 -4.74 10.38 1.72
C PHE A 133 -5.64 9.15 1.64
N PRO A 134 -5.97 8.67 0.44
CA PRO A 134 -6.62 7.37 0.28
C PRO A 134 -5.89 6.26 1.02
N VAL A 135 -6.64 5.31 1.59
CA VAL A 135 -6.03 4.10 2.15
C VAL A 135 -5.18 3.38 1.11
N PRO A 136 -4.13 2.65 1.49
CA PRO A 136 -3.18 2.08 0.52
C PRO A 136 -3.81 1.20 -0.56
N LEU A 137 -4.88 0.46 -0.24
CA LEU A 137 -5.64 -0.32 -1.23
C LEU A 137 -6.31 0.58 -2.28
N ALA A 138 -6.88 1.72 -1.85
CA ALA A 138 -7.44 2.72 -2.76
C ALA A 138 -6.37 3.38 -3.61
N GLU A 139 -5.25 3.75 -3.00
CA GLU A 139 -4.12 4.34 -3.73
C GLU A 139 -3.58 3.38 -4.79
N ALA A 140 -3.51 2.07 -4.49
CA ALA A 140 -3.12 1.04 -5.45
C ALA A 140 -4.11 0.93 -6.62
N ALA A 141 -5.42 1.22 -6.41
CA ALA A 141 -6.41 1.26 -7.47
C ALA A 141 -6.16 2.39 -8.49
N SER A 142 -5.32 3.37 -8.17
CA SER A 142 -4.87 4.37 -9.15
C SER A 142 -3.91 3.78 -10.20
N TRP A 143 -3.22 2.69 -9.92
CA TRP A 143 -2.13 2.12 -10.72
C TRP A 143 -1.09 3.17 -11.11
N ASP A 144 -0.84 4.12 -10.21
CA ASP A 144 0.08 5.25 -10.38
C ASP A 144 1.09 5.30 -9.23
N PRO A 145 2.25 4.63 -9.36
CA PRO A 145 3.30 4.69 -8.33
C PRO A 145 3.77 6.12 -8.03
N GLY A 146 3.67 7.04 -9.00
CA GLY A 146 4.01 8.45 -8.77
C GLY A 146 3.03 9.15 -7.82
N ALA A 147 1.75 8.76 -7.83
CA ALA A 147 0.77 9.24 -6.85
C ALA A 147 1.11 8.72 -5.45
N ALA A 148 1.48 7.43 -5.32
CA ALA A 148 1.91 6.82 -4.07
C ALA A 148 3.19 7.46 -3.50
N GLU A 149 4.17 7.77 -4.35
CA GLU A 149 5.39 8.49 -3.95
C GLU A 149 5.06 9.90 -3.44
N ARG A 150 4.14 10.62 -4.13
CA ARG A 150 3.74 11.98 -3.75
C ARG A 150 2.98 11.99 -2.42
N SER A 151 2.05 11.08 -2.19
CA SER A 151 1.30 11.00 -0.92
C SER A 151 2.23 10.68 0.25
N ALA A 152 3.12 9.70 0.10
CA ALA A 152 4.14 9.37 1.10
C ALA A 152 5.11 10.54 1.37
N ARG A 153 5.48 11.31 0.32
CA ARG A 153 6.31 12.51 0.47
C ARG A 153 5.63 13.58 1.31
N ILE A 154 4.35 13.86 1.05
CA ILE A 154 3.58 14.85 1.81
C ILE A 154 3.37 14.38 3.25
N ALA A 155 3.05 13.10 3.43
CA ALA A 155 2.92 12.49 4.75
C ALA A 155 4.21 12.64 5.58
N ALA A 156 5.38 12.42 4.98
CA ALA A 156 6.67 12.65 5.63
C ALA A 156 6.91 14.12 5.96
N ILE A 157 6.55 15.06 5.09
CA ILE A 157 6.70 16.50 5.33
C ILE A 157 5.89 16.92 6.56
N GLU A 158 4.63 16.50 6.68
CA GLU A 158 3.79 16.80 7.83
C GLU A 158 4.28 16.09 9.09
N ALA A 159 4.54 14.78 9.03
CA ALA A 159 4.96 13.99 10.17
C ALA A 159 6.28 14.49 10.77
N THR A 160 7.25 14.84 9.92
CA THR A 160 8.54 15.40 10.37
C THR A 160 8.40 16.81 10.96
N ALA A 161 7.45 17.60 10.49
CA ALA A 161 7.13 18.89 11.10
C ALA A 161 6.58 18.73 12.52
N HIS A 162 5.97 17.60 12.83
CA HIS A 162 5.52 17.20 14.17
C HIS A 162 6.56 16.43 14.98
N GLY A 163 7.83 16.41 14.54
CA GLY A 163 8.95 15.84 15.29
C GLY A 163 9.13 14.34 15.13
N LEU A 164 8.52 13.71 14.13
CA LEU A 164 8.67 12.28 13.84
C LEU A 164 9.86 12.03 12.91
N HIS A 165 10.56 10.91 13.16
CA HIS A 165 11.78 10.52 12.44
C HIS A 165 11.62 9.23 11.66
N TRP A 166 10.67 8.37 12.05
CA TRP A 166 10.53 6.99 11.63
C TRP A 166 9.05 6.64 11.44
N THR A 167 8.70 6.02 10.33
CA THR A 167 7.34 5.52 10.09
C THR A 167 7.31 4.00 9.97
N PHE A 168 6.26 3.38 10.51
CA PHE A 168 5.96 1.96 10.28
C PHE A 168 5.10 1.78 9.02
N ALA A 169 5.62 2.33 7.93
CA ALA A 169 5.08 2.25 6.58
C ALA A 169 6.23 2.22 5.55
N PRO A 170 6.02 1.59 4.38
CA PRO A 170 4.78 1.02 3.86
C PRO A 170 4.49 -0.40 4.38
N MET A 171 3.19 -0.71 4.53
CA MET A 171 2.73 -2.08 4.60
C MET A 171 2.74 -2.66 3.19
N VAL A 172 3.41 -3.81 3.01
CA VAL A 172 3.68 -4.39 1.68
C VAL A 172 3.22 -5.85 1.55
N ASP A 173 2.43 -6.33 2.50
CA ASP A 173 1.86 -7.66 2.45
C ASP A 173 0.92 -7.82 1.26
N ILE A 174 1.07 -8.94 0.55
CA ILE A 174 0.13 -9.36 -0.50
C ILE A 174 -1.06 -10.05 0.16
N ALA A 175 -2.26 -9.55 -0.09
CA ALA A 175 -3.50 -10.05 0.49
C ALA A 175 -4.38 -10.72 -0.57
N ARG A 176 -4.62 -12.03 -0.42
CA ARG A 176 -5.46 -12.85 -1.31
C ARG A 176 -6.77 -13.30 -0.67
N ASP A 177 -6.96 -12.97 0.60
CA ASP A 177 -8.18 -13.26 1.34
C ASP A 177 -8.82 -11.95 1.84
N PRO A 178 -9.93 -11.49 1.22
CA PRO A 178 -10.58 -10.25 1.60
C PRO A 178 -11.27 -10.31 2.98
N ARG A 179 -11.33 -11.47 3.64
CA ARG A 179 -11.79 -11.57 5.03
C ARG A 179 -10.78 -10.95 6.00
N TRP A 180 -9.49 -10.91 5.64
CA TRP A 180 -8.46 -10.26 6.44
C TRP A 180 -8.68 -8.74 6.48
N GLY A 181 -8.76 -8.18 7.71
CA GLY A 181 -9.03 -6.75 7.88
C GLY A 181 -7.95 -5.86 7.30
N ARG A 182 -6.69 -6.29 7.39
CA ARG A 182 -5.52 -5.51 6.97
C ARG A 182 -5.31 -5.46 5.45
N VAL A 183 -6.17 -6.10 4.65
CA VAL A 183 -6.14 -5.91 3.19
C VAL A 183 -6.20 -4.43 2.78
N VAL A 184 -6.86 -3.59 3.57
CA VAL A 184 -6.97 -2.13 3.35
C VAL A 184 -5.61 -1.42 3.40
N GLU A 185 -4.63 -1.96 4.14
CA GLU A 185 -3.32 -1.35 4.37
C GLU A 185 -2.30 -1.65 3.26
N GLY A 186 -2.55 -2.67 2.42
CA GLY A 186 -1.66 -3.14 1.37
C GLY A 186 -2.03 -2.63 -0.02
N SER A 187 -1.37 -3.21 -1.04
CA SER A 187 -1.59 -2.87 -2.45
C SER A 187 -2.34 -3.95 -3.23
N GLY A 188 -3.09 -4.82 -2.52
CA GLY A 188 -3.93 -5.85 -3.12
C GLY A 188 -3.23 -7.20 -3.28
N GLU A 189 -3.60 -7.95 -4.35
CA GLU A 189 -3.26 -9.37 -4.50
C GLU A 189 -2.05 -9.66 -5.39
N ASP A 190 -1.55 -8.64 -6.11
CA ASP A 190 -0.51 -8.82 -7.14
C ASP A 190 0.88 -8.41 -6.66
N PRO A 191 1.90 -9.31 -6.79
CA PRO A 191 3.26 -9.02 -6.35
C PRO A 191 3.96 -7.90 -7.13
N LEU A 192 3.69 -7.72 -8.43
CA LEU A 192 4.34 -6.67 -9.24
C LEU A 192 3.77 -5.30 -8.90
N LEU A 193 2.44 -5.17 -8.84
CA LEU A 193 1.78 -3.92 -8.43
C LEU A 193 2.19 -3.56 -6.99
N GLY A 194 2.16 -4.55 -6.07
CA GLY A 194 2.63 -4.39 -4.69
C GLY A 194 4.07 -3.91 -4.61
N SER A 195 4.97 -4.49 -5.41
CA SER A 195 6.39 -4.09 -5.49
C SER A 195 6.58 -2.66 -6.00
N ALA A 196 5.82 -2.26 -7.02
CA ALA A 196 5.89 -0.91 -7.58
C ALA A 196 5.42 0.15 -6.56
N MET A 197 4.32 -0.13 -5.86
CA MET A 197 3.78 0.76 -4.82
C MET A 197 4.70 0.81 -3.59
N ALA A 198 5.27 -0.32 -3.15
CA ALA A 198 6.21 -0.40 -2.04
C ALA A 198 7.45 0.48 -2.28
N ALA A 199 8.10 0.31 -3.44
CA ALA A 199 9.27 1.10 -3.82
C ALA A 199 8.96 2.60 -3.90
N ALA A 200 7.81 2.98 -4.46
CA ALA A 200 7.38 4.36 -4.58
C ALA A 200 7.17 5.02 -3.20
N ARG A 201 6.49 4.34 -2.27
CA ARG A 201 6.27 4.85 -0.92
C ARG A 201 7.56 5.00 -0.13
N VAL A 202 8.50 4.04 -0.24
CA VAL A 202 9.83 4.17 0.38
C VAL A 202 10.54 5.42 -0.11
N ARG A 203 10.59 5.65 -1.44
CA ARG A 203 11.18 6.88 -1.99
C ARG A 203 10.46 8.13 -1.52
N GLY A 204 9.14 8.10 -1.43
CA GLY A 204 8.33 9.21 -0.93
C GLY A 204 8.69 9.58 0.51
N PHE A 205 8.71 8.62 1.44
CA PHE A 205 9.06 8.85 2.84
C PHE A 205 10.50 9.33 3.02
N GLN A 206 11.45 8.67 2.36
CA GLN A 206 12.89 8.89 2.59
C GLN A 206 13.49 10.00 1.72
N GLY A 207 12.81 10.39 0.62
CA GLY A 207 13.34 11.39 -0.30
C GLY A 207 14.71 11.01 -0.87
N ALA A 208 15.45 12.01 -1.37
CA ALA A 208 16.78 11.83 -1.92
C ALA A 208 17.89 11.84 -0.85
N ASP A 209 17.63 12.48 0.30
CA ASP A 209 18.56 12.62 1.43
C ASP A 209 17.80 12.39 2.74
N LEU A 210 18.08 11.26 3.38
CA LEU A 210 17.43 10.88 4.64
C LEU A 210 17.80 11.85 5.79
N SER A 211 18.91 12.54 5.70
CA SER A 211 19.31 13.53 6.70
C SER A 211 18.58 14.87 6.57
N ALA A 212 17.76 15.08 5.55
CA ALA A 212 16.93 16.27 5.43
C ALA A 212 15.83 16.32 6.50
N ASN A 213 15.47 17.51 6.97
CA ASN A 213 14.49 17.66 8.06
C ASN A 213 13.03 17.43 7.65
N ASN A 214 12.78 17.04 6.41
CA ASN A 214 11.46 16.71 5.87
C ASN A 214 11.36 15.27 5.38
N THR A 215 12.32 14.41 5.69
CA THR A 215 12.39 13.00 5.36
C THR A 215 12.36 12.15 6.62
N MET A 216 11.88 10.93 6.54
CA MET A 216 11.80 9.99 7.64
C MET A 216 12.14 8.57 7.20
N ALA A 217 12.67 7.74 8.11
CA ALA A 217 12.96 6.35 7.82
C ALA A 217 11.67 5.58 7.55
N ALA A 218 11.65 4.79 6.48
CA ALA A 218 10.54 3.93 6.11
C ALA A 218 10.75 2.51 6.63
N THR A 219 9.65 1.81 6.97
CA THR A 219 9.64 0.41 7.41
C THR A 219 8.82 -0.43 6.45
N ALA A 220 9.44 -1.39 5.80
CA ALA A 220 8.68 -2.42 5.09
C ALA A 220 8.07 -3.40 6.12
N LYS A 221 6.75 -3.54 6.14
CA LYS A 221 6.03 -4.40 7.10
C LYS A 221 4.92 -5.20 6.41
N HIS A 222 4.56 -6.37 6.90
CA HIS A 222 5.14 -7.11 8.04
C HIS A 222 5.92 -8.31 7.49
N PHE A 223 7.19 -8.38 7.73
CA PHE A 223 8.08 -9.40 7.16
C PHE A 223 7.98 -10.72 7.93
N ALA A 224 7.37 -11.79 7.32
CA ALA A 224 6.82 -11.83 5.99
C ALA A 224 5.55 -12.71 5.93
N ALA A 225 4.86 -12.62 4.79
CA ALA A 225 3.73 -13.49 4.44
C ALA A 225 2.46 -13.32 5.28
N TYR A 226 2.33 -12.25 6.06
CA TYR A 226 1.20 -12.04 6.96
C TYR A 226 -0.17 -11.99 6.23
N GLY A 227 -0.21 -11.50 5.00
CA GLY A 227 -1.42 -11.52 4.16
C GLY A 227 -1.87 -12.91 3.71
N GLY A 228 -1.09 -13.97 4.04
CA GLY A 228 -1.43 -15.37 3.84
C GLY A 228 -2.09 -16.05 5.04
N ALA A 229 -2.46 -15.29 6.10
CA ALA A 229 -3.05 -15.82 7.32
C ALA A 229 -4.28 -16.68 7.03
N GLU A 230 -4.34 -17.88 7.61
CA GLU A 230 -5.39 -18.87 7.33
C GLU A 230 -6.79 -18.35 7.64
N GLY A 231 -7.67 -18.47 6.65
CA GLY A 231 -9.06 -18.04 6.76
C GLY A 231 -9.24 -16.53 6.87
N GLY A 232 -8.21 -15.73 6.50
CA GLY A 232 -8.23 -14.28 6.64
C GLY A 232 -8.33 -13.81 8.09
N ARG A 233 -7.99 -14.65 9.06
CA ARG A 233 -8.00 -14.30 10.48
C ARG A 233 -6.69 -13.64 10.86
N ASP A 234 -6.78 -12.44 11.40
CA ASP A 234 -5.61 -11.72 11.85
C ASP A 234 -4.83 -12.51 12.92
N TYR A 235 -3.51 -12.35 12.98
CA TYR A 235 -2.58 -13.05 13.90
C TYR A 235 -2.52 -14.57 13.71
N ASN A 236 -3.11 -15.11 12.64
CA ASN A 236 -3.14 -16.56 12.42
C ASN A 236 -1.88 -17.06 11.69
N ILE A 237 -1.72 -18.39 11.70
CA ILE A 237 -0.60 -19.09 11.06
C ILE A 237 -0.62 -18.95 9.54
N VAL A 238 0.55 -19.14 8.91
CA VAL A 238 0.73 -19.14 7.45
C VAL A 238 1.45 -20.38 6.99
N GLU A 239 0.72 -21.25 6.32
CA GLU A 239 1.25 -22.47 5.70
C GLU A 239 1.34 -22.28 4.19
N VAL A 240 2.53 -22.07 3.67
CA VAL A 240 2.77 -21.83 2.25
C VAL A 240 4.01 -22.58 1.75
N SER A 241 3.97 -23.02 0.49
CA SER A 241 5.16 -23.59 -0.12
C SER A 241 6.28 -22.52 -0.23
N GLU A 242 7.52 -22.97 -0.23
CA GLU A 242 8.68 -22.12 -0.46
C GLU A 242 8.58 -21.36 -1.79
N GLN A 243 8.02 -21.99 -2.82
CA GLN A 243 7.75 -21.35 -4.11
C GLN A 243 6.77 -20.19 -3.95
N THR A 244 5.62 -20.42 -3.27
CA THR A 244 4.62 -19.36 -3.03
C THR A 244 5.20 -18.22 -2.20
N LEU A 245 5.99 -18.53 -1.17
CA LEU A 245 6.66 -17.52 -0.36
C LEU A 245 7.55 -16.62 -1.23
N LYS A 246 8.39 -17.20 -2.09
CA LYS A 246 9.35 -16.48 -2.93
C LYS A 246 8.70 -15.75 -4.13
N GLU A 247 7.61 -16.29 -4.70
CA GLU A 247 6.97 -15.71 -5.88
C GLU A 247 5.87 -14.69 -5.54
N VAL A 248 5.29 -14.78 -4.35
CA VAL A 248 4.12 -13.97 -4.00
C VAL A 248 4.40 -13.01 -2.85
N TYR A 249 4.88 -13.51 -1.72
CA TYR A 249 4.93 -12.72 -0.50
C TYR A 249 6.24 -11.92 -0.33
N LEU A 250 7.37 -12.43 -0.79
CA LEU A 250 8.66 -11.76 -0.63
C LEU A 250 8.96 -10.64 -1.64
N PRO A 251 8.45 -10.64 -2.90
CA PRO A 251 8.84 -9.64 -3.89
C PRO A 251 8.59 -8.17 -3.49
N PRO A 252 7.47 -7.77 -2.84
CA PRO A 252 7.28 -6.38 -2.42
C PRO A 252 8.27 -5.94 -1.33
N PHE A 253 8.68 -6.84 -0.44
CA PHE A 253 9.73 -6.56 0.55
C PHE A 253 11.09 -6.37 -0.11
N PHE A 254 11.43 -7.23 -1.07
CA PHE A 254 12.65 -7.06 -1.84
C PHE A 254 12.67 -5.71 -2.58
N ALA A 255 11.54 -5.32 -3.19
CA ALA A 255 11.42 -4.03 -3.87
C ALA A 255 11.56 -2.84 -2.90
N ALA A 256 11.01 -2.94 -1.70
CA ALA A 256 11.17 -1.91 -0.67
C ALA A 256 12.63 -1.80 -0.20
N VAL A 257 13.31 -2.94 0.04
CA VAL A 257 14.73 -2.98 0.41
C VAL A 257 15.60 -2.42 -0.73
N ALA A 258 15.35 -2.82 -1.97
CA ALA A 258 16.05 -2.32 -3.15
C ALA A 258 15.83 -0.82 -3.38
N ALA A 259 14.67 -0.27 -2.96
CA ALA A 259 14.39 1.16 -2.94
C ALA A 259 15.05 1.90 -1.77
N GLY A 260 15.78 1.21 -0.89
CA GLY A 260 16.57 1.77 0.20
C GLY A 260 15.85 1.88 1.54
N ALA A 261 14.77 1.12 1.79
CA ALA A 261 14.11 1.09 3.08
C ALA A 261 15.13 0.91 4.22
N GLN A 262 15.06 1.77 5.24
CA GLN A 262 16.03 1.74 6.34
C GLN A 262 15.68 0.71 7.40
N THR A 263 14.42 0.30 7.45
CA THR A 263 13.95 -0.61 8.48
C THR A 263 12.97 -1.63 7.92
N VAL A 264 12.87 -2.78 8.61
CA VAL A 264 11.93 -3.86 8.35
C VAL A 264 11.28 -4.25 9.68
N MET A 265 9.99 -4.53 9.69
CA MET A 265 9.29 -5.02 10.88
C MET A 265 8.96 -6.49 10.72
N ALA A 266 9.36 -7.33 11.70
CA ALA A 266 9.00 -8.73 11.75
C ALA A 266 7.50 -8.89 12.05
N SER A 267 6.83 -9.82 11.37
CA SER A 267 5.39 -10.01 11.51
C SER A 267 4.99 -10.89 12.70
N PHE A 268 3.72 -10.80 13.11
CA PHE A 268 3.17 -11.60 14.20
C PHE A 268 3.07 -13.10 13.91
N ASN A 269 2.76 -13.45 12.65
CA ASN A 269 2.49 -14.82 12.25
C ASN A 269 3.75 -15.71 12.30
N GLU A 270 3.51 -16.99 12.29
CA GLU A 270 4.52 -17.97 11.91
C GLU A 270 4.46 -18.26 10.40
N VAL A 271 5.55 -18.75 9.85
CA VAL A 271 5.61 -19.32 8.51
C VAL A 271 6.16 -20.72 8.61
N ASN A 272 5.33 -21.69 8.19
CA ASN A 272 5.69 -23.12 8.20
C ASN A 272 6.21 -23.58 9.58
N GLY A 273 5.48 -23.20 10.65
CA GLY A 273 5.77 -23.59 12.03
C GLY A 273 6.85 -22.77 12.74
N VAL A 274 7.39 -21.70 12.13
CA VAL A 274 8.43 -20.86 12.77
C VAL A 274 7.93 -19.41 12.85
N PRO A 275 7.64 -18.89 14.08
CA PRO A 275 7.26 -17.49 14.29
C PRO A 275 8.34 -16.53 13.77
N LEU A 276 7.91 -15.45 13.10
CA LEU A 276 8.86 -14.58 12.40
C LEU A 276 9.87 -13.92 13.34
N HIS A 277 9.49 -13.59 14.56
CA HIS A 277 10.43 -13.07 15.58
C HIS A 277 11.53 -14.06 15.99
N ALA A 278 11.39 -15.36 15.68
CA ALA A 278 12.39 -16.41 15.88
C ALA A 278 12.94 -16.99 14.56
N ASN A 279 12.51 -16.48 13.41
CA ASN A 279 12.83 -17.05 12.10
C ASN A 279 14.17 -16.51 11.55
N ARG A 280 15.28 -17.10 12.05
CA ARG A 280 16.62 -16.76 11.58
C ARG A 280 16.78 -16.89 10.07
N ARG A 281 16.16 -17.91 9.45
CA ARG A 281 16.27 -18.13 8.02
C ARG A 281 15.76 -16.91 7.22
N LEU A 282 14.59 -16.38 7.56
CA LEU A 282 14.03 -15.24 6.85
C LEU A 282 14.71 -13.92 7.22
N LEU A 283 14.89 -13.65 8.53
CA LEU A 283 15.45 -12.38 9.02
C LEU A 283 16.96 -12.25 8.80
N THR A 284 17.70 -13.35 8.83
CA THR A 284 19.16 -13.30 8.69
C THR A 284 19.60 -13.84 7.34
N ASP A 285 19.22 -15.08 6.97
CA ASP A 285 19.83 -15.70 5.80
C ASP A 285 19.29 -15.11 4.50
N VAL A 286 17.96 -14.86 4.41
CA VAL A 286 17.34 -14.21 3.25
C VAL A 286 17.54 -12.69 3.29
N LEU A 287 17.01 -12.01 4.31
CA LEU A 287 16.97 -10.54 4.35
C LEU A 287 18.39 -9.94 4.37
N ARG A 288 19.26 -10.42 5.27
CA ARG A 288 20.64 -9.89 5.40
C ARG A 288 21.63 -10.60 4.50
N GLY A 289 21.52 -11.94 4.37
CA GLY A 289 22.44 -12.78 3.60
C GLY A 289 22.25 -12.64 2.08
N GLU A 290 21.06 -12.92 1.57
CA GLU A 290 20.76 -12.86 0.14
C GLU A 290 20.57 -11.42 -0.36
N TRP A 291 19.71 -10.62 0.32
CA TRP A 291 19.34 -9.27 -0.12
C TRP A 291 20.31 -8.18 0.33
N LYS A 292 21.29 -8.52 1.20
CA LYS A 292 22.29 -7.57 1.72
C LYS A 292 21.70 -6.38 2.46
N PHE A 293 20.57 -6.57 3.12
CA PHE A 293 19.94 -5.54 3.94
C PHE A 293 20.82 -5.19 5.15
N ASP A 294 21.26 -3.95 5.25
CA ASP A 294 22.13 -3.45 6.32
C ASP A 294 21.38 -2.61 7.37
N GLY A 295 20.08 -2.45 7.18
CA GLY A 295 19.21 -1.66 8.05
C GLY A 295 18.77 -2.40 9.32
N LEU A 296 17.85 -1.77 10.05
CA LEU A 296 17.34 -2.22 11.34
C LEU A 296 16.11 -3.12 11.18
N VAL A 297 16.03 -4.19 11.98
CA VAL A 297 14.81 -4.99 12.14
C VAL A 297 14.18 -4.69 13.49
N VAL A 298 12.94 -4.24 13.49
CA VAL A 298 12.12 -4.03 14.69
C VAL A 298 11.10 -5.16 14.83
N SER A 299 10.80 -5.57 16.08
CA SER A 299 9.65 -6.45 16.33
C SER A 299 8.34 -5.71 16.03
N ASP A 300 7.27 -6.43 15.81
CA ASP A 300 5.94 -5.88 15.96
C ASP A 300 5.56 -5.72 17.43
N TRP A 301 4.39 -5.15 17.74
CA TRP A 301 3.91 -4.79 19.06
C TRP A 301 3.87 -6.00 20.01
N GLY A 302 4.82 -6.06 20.95
CA GLY A 302 4.93 -7.18 21.88
C GLY A 302 5.36 -8.51 21.26
N GLY A 303 5.68 -8.57 19.97
CA GLY A 303 5.88 -9.80 19.22
C GLY A 303 7.00 -10.72 19.73
N ILE A 304 8.03 -10.18 20.40
CA ILE A 304 9.02 -11.04 21.07
C ILE A 304 8.38 -11.82 22.22
N GLN A 305 7.47 -11.21 22.97
CA GLN A 305 6.77 -11.89 24.05
C GLN A 305 5.82 -12.98 23.54
N GLU A 306 5.27 -12.82 22.33
CA GLU A 306 4.36 -13.79 21.72
C GLU A 306 5.02 -15.13 21.40
N LEU A 307 6.36 -15.21 21.37
CA LEU A 307 7.08 -16.48 21.26
C LEU A 307 6.76 -17.46 22.40
N LEU A 308 6.33 -16.96 23.56
CA LEU A 308 5.82 -17.79 24.66
C LEU A 308 4.47 -18.42 24.30
N ALA A 309 3.56 -17.65 23.73
CA ALA A 309 2.23 -18.13 23.29
C ALA A 309 2.33 -19.09 22.10
N HIS A 310 3.28 -18.85 21.20
CA HIS A 310 3.61 -19.77 20.10
C HIS A 310 4.23 -21.11 20.61
N GLY A 311 4.63 -21.18 21.90
CA GLY A 311 5.20 -22.41 22.46
C GLY A 311 6.64 -22.72 22.01
N VAL A 312 7.35 -21.75 21.41
CA VAL A 312 8.74 -21.92 20.97
C VAL A 312 9.74 -21.38 21.97
N ALA A 313 9.30 -20.62 22.98
CA ALA A 313 10.07 -20.14 24.10
C ALA A 313 9.40 -20.57 25.42
N ALA A 314 10.19 -21.16 26.35
CA ALA A 314 9.68 -21.57 27.68
C ALA A 314 9.66 -20.39 28.67
N THR A 315 10.57 -19.44 28.51
CA THR A 315 10.75 -18.29 29.41
C THR A 315 10.93 -16.99 28.58
N ARG A 316 10.72 -15.83 29.21
CA ARG A 316 11.02 -14.52 28.61
C ARG A 316 12.48 -14.43 28.15
N ALA A 317 13.41 -15.02 28.93
CA ALA A 317 14.83 -15.07 28.57
C ALA A 317 15.05 -15.90 27.27
N ASP A 318 14.33 -17.03 27.10
CA ASP A 318 14.40 -17.82 25.86
C ASP A 318 13.88 -17.00 24.65
N ALA A 319 12.76 -16.31 24.84
CA ALA A 319 12.20 -15.47 23.80
C ALA A 319 13.17 -14.36 23.35
N GLY A 320 13.81 -13.66 24.30
CA GLY A 320 14.82 -12.65 24.01
C GLY A 320 16.05 -13.20 23.28
N VAL A 321 16.54 -14.36 23.69
CA VAL A 321 17.68 -15.04 23.04
C VAL A 321 17.33 -15.45 21.61
N LEU A 322 16.15 -16.05 21.41
CA LEU A 322 15.69 -16.47 20.08
C LEU A 322 15.54 -15.28 19.13
N ALA A 323 14.89 -14.20 19.58
CA ALA A 323 14.65 -13.03 18.76
C ALA A 323 15.96 -12.31 18.36
N LEU A 324 16.88 -12.10 19.32
CA LEU A 324 18.18 -11.48 19.04
C LEU A 324 18.97 -12.32 18.03
N LYS A 325 19.03 -13.65 18.20
CA LYS A 325 19.75 -14.57 17.32
C LYS A 325 19.07 -14.72 15.94
N ALA A 326 17.77 -14.53 15.87
CA ALA A 326 17.07 -14.48 14.59
C ALA A 326 17.38 -13.19 13.80
N GLY A 327 17.81 -12.12 14.48
CA GLY A 327 18.20 -10.85 13.86
C GLY A 327 17.21 -9.69 14.09
N VAL A 328 16.33 -9.80 15.10
CA VAL A 328 15.52 -8.68 15.60
C VAL A 328 16.40 -7.75 16.42
N ASP A 329 16.49 -6.49 16.03
CA ASP A 329 17.37 -5.51 16.65
C ASP A 329 16.68 -4.69 17.74
N VAL A 330 15.40 -4.36 17.56
CA VAL A 330 14.63 -3.51 18.49
C VAL A 330 13.40 -4.24 19.01
N ASP A 331 13.26 -4.25 20.32
CA ASP A 331 12.10 -4.76 21.05
C ASP A 331 11.05 -3.65 21.16
N MET A 332 9.93 -3.82 20.46
CA MET A 332 8.79 -2.92 20.57
C MET A 332 7.92 -3.37 21.75
N VAL A 333 7.88 -2.59 22.78
CA VAL A 333 7.05 -2.58 23.99
C VAL A 333 7.10 -3.82 24.92
N SER A 334 7.73 -4.94 24.53
CA SER A 334 7.70 -6.15 25.37
C SER A 334 8.54 -6.04 26.63
N GLY A 335 9.59 -5.22 26.63
CA GLY A 335 10.53 -5.06 27.74
C GLY A 335 11.38 -6.29 27.99
N ILE A 336 11.46 -7.22 27.03
CA ILE A 336 12.24 -8.45 27.14
C ILE A 336 13.74 -8.17 27.02
N TYR A 337 14.14 -7.36 26.05
CA TYR A 337 15.56 -7.08 25.86
C TYR A 337 16.21 -6.41 27.08
N PRO A 338 15.69 -5.32 27.65
CA PRO A 338 16.30 -4.74 28.85
C PRO A 338 16.18 -5.61 30.07
N GLY A 339 15.14 -6.43 30.20
CA GLY A 339 14.94 -7.31 31.34
C GLY A 339 15.78 -8.57 31.31
N GLU A 340 16.02 -9.17 30.16
CA GLU A 340 16.52 -10.54 30.05
C GLU A 340 17.92 -10.64 29.41
N LEU A 341 18.29 -9.76 28.45
CA LEU A 341 19.59 -9.89 27.77
C LEU A 341 20.82 -9.75 28.70
N PRO A 342 20.83 -8.90 29.74
CA PRO A 342 21.95 -8.86 30.66
C PRO A 342 22.18 -10.21 31.37
N GLY A 343 21.11 -10.88 31.82
CA GLY A 343 21.18 -12.20 32.42
C GLY A 343 21.60 -13.28 31.41
N ALA A 344 21.08 -13.22 30.16
CA ALA A 344 21.45 -14.14 29.09
C ALA A 344 22.95 -14.03 28.74
N LEU A 345 23.49 -12.81 28.70
CA LEU A 345 24.92 -12.56 28.48
C LEU A 345 25.77 -13.15 29.60
N ALA A 346 25.40 -12.89 30.85
CA ALA A 346 26.10 -13.46 32.02
C ALA A 346 26.12 -15.00 32.01
N GLN A 347 25.05 -15.62 31.50
CA GLN A 347 24.92 -17.07 31.31
C GLN A 347 25.58 -17.57 30.00
N ARG A 348 26.18 -16.69 29.20
CA ARG A 348 26.77 -17.00 27.86
C ARG A 348 25.79 -17.59 26.87
N ARG A 349 24.51 -17.30 26.97
CA ARG A 349 23.47 -17.70 26.03
C ARG A 349 23.46 -16.80 24.80
N VAL A 350 23.91 -15.55 24.93
CA VAL A 350 24.19 -14.60 23.87
C VAL A 350 25.61 -14.08 24.01
N ALA A 351 26.22 -13.67 22.89
CA ALA A 351 27.52 -13.01 22.90
C ALA A 351 27.35 -11.50 22.97
N GLU A 352 28.27 -10.76 23.57
CA GLU A 352 28.23 -9.28 23.56
C GLU A 352 28.25 -8.73 22.15
N ALA A 353 28.97 -9.38 21.22
CA ALA A 353 29.02 -9.00 19.81
C ALA A 353 27.65 -9.07 19.10
N GLU A 354 26.72 -9.94 19.53
CA GLU A 354 25.35 -10.00 19.00
C GLU A 354 24.53 -8.78 19.42
N ILE A 355 24.69 -8.37 20.69
CA ILE A 355 24.08 -7.14 21.23
C ILE A 355 24.68 -5.91 20.52
N ASP A 356 26.02 -5.87 20.40
CA ASP A 356 26.73 -4.77 19.76
C ASP A 356 26.30 -4.57 18.31
N GLU A 357 26.06 -5.65 17.58
CA GLU A 357 25.63 -5.55 16.19
C GLU A 357 24.19 -4.98 16.07
N ALA A 358 23.28 -5.34 16.95
CA ALA A 358 21.95 -4.75 17.02
C ALA A 358 22.02 -3.24 17.36
N VAL A 359 22.80 -2.88 18.37
CA VAL A 359 23.04 -1.47 18.78
C VAL A 359 23.67 -0.68 17.63
N ARG A 360 24.64 -1.26 16.93
CA ARG A 360 25.30 -0.63 15.77
C ARG A 360 24.27 -0.20 14.71
N ARG A 361 23.27 -1.04 14.41
CA ARG A 361 22.20 -0.72 13.46
C ARG A 361 21.30 0.41 13.94
N VAL A 362 20.96 0.45 15.23
CA VAL A 362 20.21 1.57 15.83
C VAL A 362 20.99 2.88 15.74
N LEU A 363 22.28 2.86 16.13
CA LEU A 363 23.11 4.07 16.06
C LEU A 363 23.33 4.54 14.63
N ARG A 364 23.45 3.61 13.66
CA ARG A 364 23.55 3.91 12.23
C ARG A 364 22.28 4.60 11.71
N LEU A 365 21.08 4.13 12.09
CA LEU A 365 19.84 4.80 11.75
C LEU A 365 19.80 6.24 12.27
N LYS A 366 20.16 6.44 13.54
CA LYS A 366 20.24 7.79 14.16
C LYS A 366 21.24 8.70 13.43
N TYR A 367 22.39 8.15 13.01
CA TYR A 367 23.39 8.86 12.25
C TYR A 367 22.88 9.30 10.87
N ARG A 368 22.26 8.37 10.13
CA ARG A 368 21.68 8.61 8.80
C ARG A 368 20.54 9.63 8.81
N LEU A 369 19.75 9.66 9.89
CA LEU A 369 18.73 10.69 10.15
C LEU A 369 19.31 12.05 10.52
N GLY A 370 20.64 12.19 10.67
CA GLY A 370 21.29 13.44 11.03
C GLY A 370 21.09 13.87 12.48
N LEU A 371 20.60 13.00 13.36
CA LEU A 371 20.26 13.34 14.75
C LEU A 371 21.48 13.64 15.63
N PHE A 372 22.65 13.07 15.31
CA PHE A 372 23.89 13.39 16.02
C PHE A 372 24.48 14.76 15.63
N GLN A 373 24.15 15.26 14.44
CA GLN A 373 24.57 16.59 14.00
C GLN A 373 23.66 17.68 14.56
N ASP A 374 22.36 17.44 14.55
CA ASP A 374 21.35 18.33 15.12
C ASP A 374 20.16 17.51 15.64
N PRO A 375 20.10 17.21 16.95
CA PRO A 375 19.03 16.42 17.53
C PRO A 375 17.66 17.13 17.51
N TYR A 376 17.63 18.45 17.28
CA TYR A 376 16.41 19.25 17.31
C TYR A 376 15.87 19.61 15.93
N ARG A 377 16.48 19.12 14.85
CA ARG A 377 16.16 19.46 13.45
C ARG A 377 14.71 19.24 13.03
N TYR A 378 14.02 18.33 13.70
CA TYR A 378 12.60 18.01 13.48
C TYR A 378 11.65 18.74 14.45
N SER A 379 12.19 19.50 15.42
CA SER A 379 11.42 20.09 16.52
C SER A 379 11.17 21.58 16.31
N ASP A 380 10.62 21.96 15.16
CA ASP A 380 10.31 23.34 14.77
C ASP A 380 8.79 23.57 14.78
N THR A 381 8.29 24.30 15.79
CA THR A 381 6.88 24.63 15.94
C THR A 381 6.33 25.54 14.84
N THR A 382 7.21 26.28 14.14
CA THR A 382 6.80 27.09 12.99
C THR A 382 6.51 26.19 11.79
N ARG A 383 7.37 25.21 11.51
CA ARG A 383 7.10 24.19 10.49
C ARG A 383 5.84 23.41 10.80
N GLU A 384 5.63 22.97 12.06
CA GLU A 384 4.43 22.28 12.49
C GLU A 384 3.18 23.07 12.12
N ARG A 385 3.13 24.37 12.48
CA ARG A 385 1.96 25.23 12.20
C ARG A 385 1.74 25.48 10.72
N THR A 386 2.80 25.66 9.91
CA THR A 386 2.69 26.08 8.51
C THR A 386 2.50 24.95 7.53
N LEU A 387 2.96 23.73 7.87
CA LEU A 387 2.88 22.56 6.99
C LEU A 387 1.69 21.65 7.29
N THR A 388 1.08 21.78 8.47
CA THR A 388 -0.11 20.98 8.83
C THR A 388 -1.31 21.42 7.98
N LEU A 389 -1.88 20.48 7.22
CA LEU A 389 -3.05 20.71 6.33
C LEU A 389 -2.82 21.87 5.34
N ALA A 390 -1.59 22.04 4.86
CA ALA A 390 -1.29 23.06 3.88
C ALA A 390 -2.19 22.91 2.63
N PRO A 391 -2.64 24.01 2.00
CA PRO A 391 -3.57 23.95 0.87
C PRO A 391 -3.13 23.02 -0.25
N GLU A 392 -1.84 22.99 -0.58
CA GLU A 392 -1.25 22.11 -1.59
C GLU A 392 -1.32 20.64 -1.19
N HIS A 393 -1.29 20.31 0.11
CA HIS A 393 -1.50 18.94 0.60
C HIS A 393 -2.94 18.48 0.39
N LEU A 394 -3.91 19.34 0.68
CA LEU A 394 -5.33 19.06 0.45
C LEU A 394 -5.66 18.89 -1.03
N VAL A 395 -5.05 19.73 -1.91
CA VAL A 395 -5.17 19.57 -3.37
C VAL A 395 -4.62 18.21 -3.80
N ALA A 396 -3.44 17.84 -3.31
CA ALA A 396 -2.84 16.54 -3.62
C ALA A 396 -3.70 15.37 -3.14
N ALA A 397 -4.28 15.44 -1.94
CA ALA A 397 -5.18 14.40 -1.40
C ALA A 397 -6.42 14.22 -2.29
N ARG A 398 -7.03 15.32 -2.77
CA ARG A 398 -8.15 15.27 -3.72
C ARG A 398 -7.73 14.65 -5.07
N GLU A 399 -6.56 15.02 -5.60
CA GLU A 399 -6.03 14.48 -6.86
C GLU A 399 -5.78 12.98 -6.77
N VAL A 400 -5.13 12.49 -5.70
CA VAL A 400 -4.91 11.07 -5.49
C VAL A 400 -6.25 10.36 -5.28
N GLY A 401 -7.16 10.94 -4.49
CA GLY A 401 -8.50 10.39 -4.25
C GLY A 401 -9.29 10.13 -5.52
N ARG A 402 -9.39 11.13 -6.42
CA ARG A 402 -10.16 10.95 -7.67
C ARG A 402 -9.52 9.94 -8.64
N LYS A 403 -8.16 9.78 -8.62
CA LYS A 403 -7.45 8.76 -9.39
C LYS A 403 -7.71 7.34 -8.88
N SER A 404 -8.05 7.20 -7.61
CA SER A 404 -8.25 5.92 -6.90
C SER A 404 -9.66 5.35 -7.07
N ILE A 405 -10.63 6.16 -7.50
CA ILE A 405 -12.01 5.73 -7.68
C ILE A 405 -12.13 4.81 -8.90
N VAL A 406 -12.78 3.66 -8.71
CA VAL A 406 -13.03 2.67 -9.75
C VAL A 406 -14.49 2.68 -10.17
N LEU A 407 -14.77 2.91 -11.43
CA LEU A 407 -16.10 2.75 -12.00
C LEU A 407 -16.33 1.27 -12.33
N LEU A 408 -17.08 0.57 -11.46
CA LEU A 408 -17.34 -0.87 -11.62
C LEU A 408 -18.40 -1.16 -12.67
N LYS A 409 -19.43 -0.31 -12.75
CA LYS A 409 -20.57 -0.47 -13.66
C LYS A 409 -21.14 0.89 -14.06
N ASN A 410 -21.58 1.07 -15.34
CA ASN A 410 -22.26 2.29 -15.80
C ASN A 410 -23.17 1.97 -17.01
N GLU A 411 -24.24 1.26 -16.75
CA GLU A 411 -25.27 0.96 -17.77
C GLU A 411 -26.07 2.21 -18.10
N ARG A 412 -26.51 2.30 -19.35
CA ARG A 412 -27.32 3.40 -19.88
C ARG A 412 -26.69 4.78 -19.68
N ARG A 413 -25.38 4.85 -19.40
CA ARG A 413 -24.64 6.10 -19.14
C ARG A 413 -25.29 6.97 -18.05
N VAL A 414 -25.69 6.35 -16.94
CA VAL A 414 -26.26 7.07 -15.79
C VAL A 414 -25.26 8.08 -15.23
N LEU A 415 -23.99 7.72 -15.21
CA LEU A 415 -22.88 8.62 -14.87
C LEU A 415 -22.22 9.17 -16.14
N PRO A 416 -21.71 10.41 -16.12
CA PRO A 416 -21.76 11.38 -15.02
C PRO A 416 -23.14 12.04 -14.89
N LEU A 417 -23.48 12.44 -13.66
CA LEU A 417 -24.70 13.19 -13.33
C LEU A 417 -24.59 14.65 -13.79
N SER A 418 -25.74 15.28 -14.07
CA SER A 418 -25.79 16.74 -14.28
C SER A 418 -25.72 17.50 -12.95
N LYS A 419 -24.90 18.54 -12.87
CA LYS A 419 -24.88 19.48 -11.73
C LYS A 419 -26.14 20.31 -11.59
N THR A 420 -26.97 20.37 -12.64
CA THR A 420 -28.22 21.15 -12.71
C THR A 420 -29.45 20.27 -12.62
N VAL A 421 -29.32 18.99 -12.23
CA VAL A 421 -30.48 18.13 -11.97
C VAL A 421 -31.37 18.75 -10.88
N GLY A 422 -32.68 18.65 -11.01
CA GLY A 422 -33.62 19.33 -10.12
C GLY A 422 -33.47 18.90 -8.64
N THR A 423 -33.51 17.58 -8.39
CA THR A 423 -33.42 17.04 -7.04
C THR A 423 -32.55 15.80 -6.99
N ILE A 424 -31.58 15.76 -6.10
CA ILE A 424 -30.74 14.58 -5.78
C ILE A 424 -31.11 14.09 -4.37
N ALA A 425 -31.36 12.79 -4.20
CA ALA A 425 -31.40 12.16 -2.89
C ALA A 425 -30.07 11.47 -2.61
N VAL A 426 -29.36 11.88 -1.57
CA VAL A 426 -28.17 11.22 -1.05
C VAL A 426 -28.61 10.37 0.13
N ILE A 427 -28.52 9.06 -0.02
CA ILE A 427 -29.08 8.09 0.93
C ILE A 427 -27.98 7.12 1.35
N GLY A 428 -27.96 6.79 2.64
CA GLY A 428 -27.07 5.75 3.15
C GLY A 428 -26.31 6.15 4.40
N PRO A 429 -25.87 5.16 5.20
CA PRO A 429 -25.25 5.39 6.50
C PRO A 429 -23.90 6.13 6.43
N LEU A 430 -23.18 5.99 5.31
CA LEU A 430 -21.85 6.57 5.12
C LEU A 430 -21.86 7.92 4.37
N ALA A 431 -23.05 8.41 3.97
CA ALA A 431 -23.16 9.63 3.17
C ALA A 431 -22.62 10.88 3.90
N ASP A 432 -22.86 10.97 5.22
CA ASP A 432 -22.40 12.09 6.06
C ASP A 432 -21.57 11.61 7.27
N ASP A 433 -20.75 10.60 7.05
CA ASP A 433 -19.84 10.07 8.07
C ASP A 433 -18.44 10.67 7.90
N ARG A 434 -18.06 11.59 8.78
CA ARG A 434 -16.77 12.27 8.78
C ARG A 434 -15.62 11.39 9.20
N ARG A 435 -15.90 10.35 10.01
CA ARG A 435 -14.88 9.48 10.56
C ARG A 435 -14.49 8.38 9.56
N SER A 436 -15.48 7.68 9.02
CA SER A 436 -15.22 6.57 8.10
C SER A 436 -14.53 6.99 6.81
N VAL A 437 -14.73 8.23 6.35
CA VAL A 437 -14.02 8.71 5.14
C VAL A 437 -12.50 8.72 5.31
N LEU A 438 -12.00 8.81 6.56
CA LEU A 438 -10.55 8.78 6.85
C LEU A 438 -9.95 7.38 6.66
N GLY A 439 -10.73 6.32 6.89
CA GLY A 439 -10.24 4.95 6.90
C GLY A 439 -9.48 4.58 8.18
N SER A 440 -9.10 3.31 8.32
CA SER A 440 -8.25 2.84 9.41
C SER A 440 -6.82 3.40 9.31
N TRP A 441 -6.11 3.47 10.43
CA TRP A 441 -4.71 3.96 10.48
C TRP A 441 -4.54 5.41 10.00
N HIS A 442 -5.48 6.29 10.30
CA HIS A 442 -5.45 7.70 9.89
C HIS A 442 -4.53 8.60 10.75
N ALA A 443 -3.57 8.00 11.45
CA ALA A 443 -2.54 8.72 12.24
C ALA A 443 -3.15 9.85 13.11
N ALA A 444 -2.72 11.10 12.90
CA ALA A 444 -3.24 12.27 13.62
C ALA A 444 -4.38 13.01 12.87
N GLY A 445 -4.96 12.40 11.84
CA GLY A 445 -6.13 12.93 11.10
C GLY A 445 -7.34 13.11 12.01
N ARG A 446 -8.14 14.13 11.74
CA ARG A 446 -9.31 14.47 12.55
C ARG A 446 -10.58 14.47 11.71
N PRO A 447 -11.67 13.85 12.20
CA PRO A 447 -12.94 13.82 11.48
C PRO A 447 -13.47 15.21 11.10
N GLU A 448 -13.22 16.24 11.94
CA GLU A 448 -13.70 17.61 11.73
C GLU A 448 -13.07 18.25 10.48
N GLU A 449 -11.90 17.78 10.07
CA GLU A 449 -11.12 18.28 8.92
C GLU A 449 -11.49 17.56 7.61
N SER A 450 -12.32 16.52 7.69
CA SER A 450 -12.71 15.71 6.54
C SER A 450 -13.96 16.27 5.84
N VAL A 451 -14.03 16.03 4.52
CA VAL A 451 -15.19 16.36 3.69
C VAL A 451 -15.99 15.09 3.42
N THR A 452 -17.24 15.04 3.91
CA THR A 452 -18.14 13.91 3.67
C THR A 452 -18.65 13.89 2.23
N ILE A 453 -19.11 12.73 1.75
CA ILE A 453 -19.69 12.60 0.40
C ILE A 453 -20.87 13.55 0.21
N LEU A 454 -21.75 13.66 1.21
CA LEU A 454 -22.87 14.59 1.20
C LEU A 454 -22.42 16.05 1.08
N ALA A 455 -21.39 16.43 1.85
CA ALA A 455 -20.83 17.79 1.79
C ALA A 455 -20.19 18.08 0.42
N GLY A 456 -19.46 17.13 -0.15
CA GLY A 456 -18.87 17.24 -1.48
C GLY A 456 -19.94 17.40 -2.58
N ILE A 457 -21.01 16.61 -2.54
CA ILE A 457 -22.14 16.72 -3.48
C ILE A 457 -22.81 18.10 -3.37
N ARG A 458 -23.11 18.56 -2.14
CA ARG A 458 -23.71 19.89 -1.91
C ARG A 458 -22.84 21.04 -2.46
N ALA A 459 -21.52 20.91 -2.35
CA ALA A 459 -20.59 21.91 -2.85
C ALA A 459 -20.45 21.91 -4.38
N ALA A 460 -20.74 20.77 -5.05
CA ALA A 460 -20.52 20.60 -6.47
C ALA A 460 -21.74 20.93 -7.33
N VAL A 461 -22.96 20.81 -6.79
CA VAL A 461 -24.19 21.01 -7.56
C VAL A 461 -24.58 22.49 -7.68
N SER A 462 -25.44 22.79 -8.65
CA SER A 462 -26.03 24.13 -8.82
C SER A 462 -26.79 24.58 -7.56
N PRO A 463 -26.79 25.88 -7.20
CA PRO A 463 -27.61 26.41 -6.12
C PRO A 463 -29.11 26.13 -6.24
N GLN A 464 -29.60 25.84 -7.45
CA GLN A 464 -31.00 25.49 -7.73
C GLN A 464 -31.28 24.00 -7.53
N THR A 465 -30.25 23.14 -7.45
CA THR A 465 -30.42 21.71 -7.21
C THR A 465 -30.76 21.44 -5.76
N LYS A 466 -31.90 20.81 -5.52
CA LYS A 466 -32.29 20.38 -4.18
C LYS A 466 -31.55 19.09 -3.79
N VAL A 467 -30.86 19.10 -2.66
CA VAL A 467 -30.19 17.91 -2.11
C VAL A 467 -30.94 17.42 -0.88
N LEU A 468 -31.64 16.31 -1.05
CA LEU A 468 -32.29 15.58 0.05
C LEU A 468 -31.28 14.62 0.68
N TYR A 469 -31.39 14.40 1.97
CA TYR A 469 -30.55 13.42 2.69
C TYR A 469 -31.43 12.53 3.57
N ALA A 470 -31.12 11.23 3.58
CA ALA A 470 -31.67 10.28 4.53
C ALA A 470 -30.58 9.25 4.88
N LYS A 471 -30.35 9.03 6.17
CA LYS A 471 -29.39 8.01 6.63
C LYS A 471 -29.87 6.59 6.27
N GLY A 472 -31.17 6.34 6.28
CA GLY A 472 -31.80 5.08 5.97
C GLY A 472 -31.64 4.04 7.07
N VAL A 473 -30.44 3.45 7.19
CA VAL A 473 -30.13 2.43 8.19
C VAL A 473 -28.81 2.74 8.89
N PRO A 474 -28.55 2.21 10.09
CA PRO A 474 -27.19 2.17 10.62
C PRO A 474 -26.25 1.33 9.73
N ALA A 475 -24.94 1.59 9.79
CA ALA A 475 -24.00 0.92 8.90
C ALA A 475 -23.84 -0.59 9.18
N ASP A 476 -24.04 -1.01 10.42
CA ASP A 476 -23.60 -2.32 10.94
C ASP A 476 -24.68 -3.12 11.66
N THR A 477 -25.92 -2.64 11.71
CA THR A 477 -27.02 -3.32 12.41
C THR A 477 -28.17 -3.68 11.46
N MET A 478 -29.00 -4.66 11.86
CA MET A 478 -30.19 -5.08 11.13
C MET A 478 -31.41 -4.16 11.36
N ASN A 479 -31.18 -2.94 11.90
CA ASN A 479 -32.28 -1.98 12.11
C ASN A 479 -32.73 -1.35 10.79
N THR A 480 -34.00 -1.51 10.45
CA THR A 480 -34.64 -1.05 9.21
C THR A 480 -35.52 0.19 9.38
N ALA A 481 -35.62 0.78 10.58
CA ALA A 481 -36.60 1.81 10.92
C ALA A 481 -36.53 3.05 9.98
N GLY A 482 -35.38 3.43 9.48
CA GLY A 482 -35.19 4.58 8.58
C GLY A 482 -35.43 4.31 7.10
N ILE A 483 -35.75 3.08 6.69
CA ILE A 483 -35.95 2.74 5.26
C ILE A 483 -37.14 3.53 4.69
N ALA A 484 -38.23 3.72 5.46
CA ALA A 484 -39.41 4.45 4.99
C ALA A 484 -39.08 5.91 4.66
N GLU A 485 -38.28 6.59 5.48
CA GLU A 485 -37.79 7.95 5.22
C GLU A 485 -36.91 8.00 3.97
N ALA A 486 -35.99 7.06 3.83
CA ALA A 486 -35.12 6.95 2.67
C ALA A 486 -35.90 6.75 1.36
N VAL A 487 -36.93 5.89 1.38
CA VAL A 487 -37.82 5.67 0.22
C VAL A 487 -38.62 6.93 -0.09
N ALA A 488 -39.09 7.68 0.94
CA ALA A 488 -39.80 8.95 0.73
C ALA A 488 -38.89 10.02 0.10
N ALA A 489 -37.61 10.09 0.50
CA ALA A 489 -36.62 10.97 -0.11
C ALA A 489 -36.33 10.55 -1.57
N ALA A 490 -36.15 9.24 -1.81
CA ALA A 490 -35.89 8.71 -3.14
C ALA A 490 -37.04 9.04 -4.13
N ARG A 491 -38.30 8.87 -3.72
CA ARG A 491 -39.48 9.18 -4.56
C ARG A 491 -39.55 10.64 -4.99
N GLN A 492 -39.04 11.56 -4.20
CA GLN A 492 -39.03 13.01 -4.48
C GLN A 492 -37.86 13.41 -5.36
N ALA A 493 -36.88 12.55 -5.57
CA ALA A 493 -35.67 12.85 -6.32
C ALA A 493 -35.81 12.49 -7.81
N ASP A 494 -34.98 13.14 -8.64
CA ASP A 494 -34.77 12.77 -10.04
C ASP A 494 -33.72 11.69 -10.17
N VAL A 495 -32.74 11.67 -9.23
CA VAL A 495 -31.67 10.66 -9.15
C VAL A 495 -31.31 10.40 -7.70
N VAL A 496 -30.92 9.17 -7.41
CA VAL A 496 -30.46 8.74 -6.07
C VAL A 496 -28.97 8.41 -6.10
N VAL A 497 -28.22 8.95 -5.14
CA VAL A 497 -26.86 8.53 -4.81
C VAL A 497 -26.94 7.74 -3.51
N LEU A 498 -26.71 6.43 -3.60
CA LEU A 498 -26.82 5.48 -2.50
C LEU A 498 -25.42 5.14 -1.98
N VAL A 499 -25.08 5.60 -0.77
CA VAL A 499 -23.75 5.49 -0.17
C VAL A 499 -23.73 4.36 0.84
N LEU A 500 -23.06 3.27 0.50
CA LEU A 500 -23.03 2.00 1.25
C LEU A 500 -21.60 1.55 1.51
N GLY A 501 -21.43 0.55 2.36
CA GLY A 501 -20.14 -0.09 2.61
C GLY A 501 -19.84 -0.36 4.08
N GLU A 502 -18.59 -0.21 4.45
CA GLU A 502 -18.07 -0.44 5.81
C GLU A 502 -17.73 0.87 6.51
N ARG A 503 -17.79 0.86 7.86
CA ARG A 503 -17.14 1.90 8.66
C ARG A 503 -15.64 1.60 8.75
N GLU A 504 -14.84 2.60 9.14
CA GLU A 504 -13.39 2.46 9.19
C GLU A 504 -12.91 1.34 10.12
N GLU A 505 -13.59 1.11 11.25
CA GLU A 505 -13.23 0.06 12.20
C GLU A 505 -13.60 -1.35 11.75
N MET A 506 -14.28 -1.52 10.62
CA MET A 506 -14.62 -2.83 10.06
C MET A 506 -13.50 -3.39 9.18
N SER A 507 -12.45 -2.62 8.94
CA SER A 507 -11.21 -3.03 8.26
C SER A 507 -10.00 -2.46 9.00
N GLY A 508 -8.81 -2.98 8.71
CA GLY A 508 -7.58 -2.73 9.45
C GLY A 508 -7.22 -3.88 10.38
N GLU A 509 -6.36 -3.62 11.33
CA GLU A 509 -5.89 -4.61 12.29
C GLU A 509 -7.00 -5.12 13.20
N ALA A 510 -6.99 -6.42 13.51
CA ALA A 510 -7.98 -7.13 14.32
C ALA A 510 -9.43 -7.02 13.80
N ALA A 511 -9.62 -6.66 12.52
CA ALA A 511 -10.93 -6.45 11.90
C ALA A 511 -11.26 -7.51 10.82
N SER A 512 -10.95 -8.78 11.09
CA SER A 512 -11.32 -9.89 10.20
C SER A 512 -12.83 -10.11 10.18
N ARG A 513 -13.42 -10.33 8.99
CA ARG A 513 -14.85 -10.58 8.81
C ARG A 513 -15.08 -11.94 8.14
N ALA A 514 -15.90 -12.77 8.76
CA ALA A 514 -16.28 -14.06 8.18
C ALA A 514 -17.21 -13.89 6.97
N TRP A 515 -18.06 -12.87 6.99
CA TRP A 515 -18.96 -12.51 5.91
C TRP A 515 -18.53 -11.17 5.31
N ILE A 516 -18.35 -11.14 4.01
CA ILE A 516 -17.91 -9.95 3.27
C ILE A 516 -19.05 -9.31 2.46
N ASP A 517 -20.29 -9.59 2.83
CA ASP A 517 -21.47 -8.89 2.31
C ASP A 517 -21.57 -7.47 2.89
N LEU A 518 -22.46 -6.66 2.31
CA LEU A 518 -22.80 -5.37 2.91
C LEU A 518 -23.26 -5.58 4.36
N PRO A 519 -22.69 -4.81 5.32
CA PRO A 519 -23.04 -4.96 6.72
C PRO A 519 -24.48 -4.60 7.03
N GLY A 520 -25.06 -5.23 8.07
CA GLY A 520 -26.38 -4.86 8.61
C GLY A 520 -27.51 -4.94 7.59
N ALA A 521 -28.41 -3.95 7.62
CA ALA A 521 -29.57 -3.86 6.75
C ALA A 521 -29.34 -3.06 5.45
N GLN A 522 -28.09 -2.81 5.05
CA GLN A 522 -27.78 -1.93 3.92
C GLN A 522 -28.31 -2.49 2.58
N GLU A 523 -28.25 -3.81 2.35
CA GLU A 523 -28.85 -4.38 1.14
C GLU A 523 -30.38 -4.26 1.12
N ALA A 524 -31.04 -4.40 2.26
CA ALA A 524 -32.49 -4.17 2.38
C ALA A 524 -32.85 -2.71 2.04
N LEU A 525 -32.06 -1.76 2.51
CA LEU A 525 -32.18 -0.33 2.13
C LEU A 525 -32.02 -0.15 0.62
N ALA A 526 -30.98 -0.73 0.04
CA ALA A 526 -30.69 -0.64 -1.40
C ALA A 526 -31.85 -1.19 -2.23
N ARG A 527 -32.39 -2.34 -1.88
CA ARG A 527 -33.54 -2.96 -2.54
C ARG A 527 -34.80 -2.07 -2.45
N ALA A 528 -35.08 -1.51 -1.28
CA ALA A 528 -36.24 -0.65 -1.08
C ALA A 528 -36.15 0.67 -1.87
N VAL A 529 -34.96 1.28 -1.93
CA VAL A 529 -34.69 2.47 -2.72
C VAL A 529 -34.78 2.17 -4.22
N HIS A 530 -34.17 1.10 -4.68
CA HIS A 530 -34.21 0.66 -6.09
C HIS A 530 -35.66 0.41 -6.57
N ALA A 531 -36.50 -0.17 -5.71
CA ALA A 531 -37.91 -0.42 -6.00
C ALA A 531 -38.74 0.86 -6.25
N THR A 532 -38.22 2.04 -5.97
CA THR A 532 -38.86 3.33 -6.35
C THR A 532 -38.80 3.61 -7.86
N GLY A 533 -37.99 2.85 -8.61
CA GLY A 533 -37.78 3.02 -10.06
C GLY A 533 -36.94 4.25 -10.44
N LYS A 534 -36.34 4.96 -9.47
CA LYS A 534 -35.50 6.14 -9.76
C LYS A 534 -34.10 5.72 -10.23
N PRO A 535 -33.50 6.46 -11.17
CA PRO A 535 -32.09 6.25 -11.50
C PRO A 535 -31.25 6.27 -10.24
N THR A 536 -30.47 5.21 -10.01
CA THR A 536 -29.68 5.04 -8.80
C THR A 536 -28.22 4.81 -9.11
N VAL A 537 -27.35 5.51 -8.42
CA VAL A 537 -25.88 5.30 -8.40
C VAL A 537 -25.50 4.76 -7.03
N ALA A 538 -24.88 3.61 -6.97
CA ALA A 538 -24.27 3.11 -5.73
C ALA A 538 -22.82 3.62 -5.63
N VAL A 539 -22.48 4.17 -4.46
CA VAL A 539 -21.14 4.57 -4.07
C VAL A 539 -20.72 3.68 -2.91
N LEU A 540 -19.75 2.82 -3.14
CA LEU A 540 -19.23 1.90 -2.14
C LEU A 540 -18.03 2.53 -1.43
N ALA A 541 -18.09 2.60 -0.10
CA ALA A 541 -17.02 3.09 0.76
C ALA A 541 -16.65 1.95 1.74
N ASN A 542 -15.52 1.31 1.53
CA ASN A 542 -15.12 0.11 2.27
C ASN A 542 -13.62 -0.12 2.22
N GLY A 543 -13.09 -0.98 3.10
CA GLY A 543 -11.68 -1.31 3.17
C GLY A 543 -11.30 -2.67 2.59
N ARG A 544 -12.24 -3.38 1.96
CA ARG A 544 -12.03 -4.71 1.36
C ARG A 544 -12.97 -4.93 0.18
N PRO A 545 -12.68 -5.87 -0.74
CA PRO A 545 -13.66 -6.31 -1.73
C PRO A 545 -14.90 -6.89 -1.05
N LEU A 546 -16.07 -6.31 -1.34
CA LEU A 546 -17.34 -6.81 -0.83
C LEU A 546 -18.07 -7.69 -1.85
N SER A 547 -18.80 -8.69 -1.37
CA SER A 547 -19.70 -9.51 -2.18
C SER A 547 -21.01 -8.76 -2.41
N VAL A 548 -21.09 -7.98 -3.49
CA VAL A 548 -22.23 -7.11 -3.82
C VAL A 548 -23.00 -7.59 -5.05
N VAL A 549 -23.29 -8.88 -5.09
CA VAL A 549 -23.89 -9.55 -6.27
C VAL A 549 -25.20 -8.91 -6.70
N TRP A 550 -26.10 -8.63 -5.74
CA TRP A 550 -27.37 -8.00 -6.05
C TRP A 550 -27.20 -6.59 -6.62
N LEU A 551 -26.32 -5.76 -6.02
CA LEU A 551 -26.03 -4.42 -6.55
C LEU A 551 -25.47 -4.49 -7.97
N ALA A 552 -24.56 -5.44 -8.23
CA ALA A 552 -23.95 -5.63 -9.55
C ALA A 552 -24.99 -6.07 -10.60
N ALA A 553 -26.02 -6.82 -10.20
CA ALA A 553 -27.11 -7.22 -11.10
C ALA A 553 -28.09 -6.06 -11.38
N GLU A 554 -28.57 -5.38 -10.35
CA GLU A 554 -29.75 -4.54 -10.42
C GLU A 554 -29.44 -3.03 -10.53
N VAL A 555 -28.36 -2.53 -9.89
CA VAL A 555 -28.05 -1.11 -9.87
C VAL A 555 -27.28 -0.73 -11.13
N PRO A 556 -27.74 0.28 -11.90
CA PRO A 556 -27.16 0.59 -13.20
C PRO A 556 -25.78 1.24 -13.17
N ALA A 557 -25.39 1.89 -12.04
CA ALA A 557 -24.08 2.51 -11.92
C ALA A 557 -23.50 2.27 -10.53
N ILE A 558 -22.22 1.86 -10.46
CA ILE A 558 -21.52 1.53 -9.21
C ILE A 558 -20.12 2.13 -9.25
N LEU A 559 -19.79 2.93 -8.24
CA LEU A 559 -18.44 3.41 -7.95
C LEU A 559 -17.91 2.69 -6.72
N GLU A 560 -16.71 2.12 -6.83
CA GLU A 560 -15.91 1.69 -5.69
C GLU A 560 -14.98 2.84 -5.33
N THR A 561 -15.16 3.43 -4.16
CA THR A 561 -14.40 4.59 -3.73
C THR A 561 -13.39 4.25 -2.64
N TRP A 562 -13.55 3.11 -1.97
CA TRP A 562 -12.76 2.79 -0.79
C TRP A 562 -12.92 3.88 0.28
N PHE A 563 -11.87 4.12 1.09
CA PHE A 563 -11.75 5.29 1.95
C PHE A 563 -10.70 6.25 1.36
N LEU A 564 -11.08 7.48 1.06
CA LEU A 564 -10.24 8.43 0.32
C LEU A 564 -9.63 9.55 1.17
N GLY A 565 -9.79 9.47 2.50
CA GLY A 565 -9.19 10.42 3.42
C GLY A 565 -9.88 11.79 3.46
N THR A 566 -9.13 12.80 3.88
CA THR A 566 -9.62 14.16 4.19
C THR A 566 -10.47 14.79 3.08
N GLN A 567 -10.17 14.50 1.82
CA GLN A 567 -10.82 15.10 0.64
C GLN A 567 -11.80 14.17 -0.07
N MET A 568 -12.26 13.09 0.58
CA MET A 568 -13.12 12.07 -0.04
C MET A 568 -14.36 12.67 -0.72
N GLY A 569 -15.10 13.54 -0.03
CA GLY A 569 -16.33 14.09 -0.58
C GLY A 569 -16.11 14.89 -1.87
N HIS A 570 -15.04 15.68 -1.95
CA HIS A 570 -14.70 16.42 -3.16
C HIS A 570 -14.25 15.49 -4.30
N ALA A 571 -13.43 14.48 -4.01
CA ALA A 571 -12.97 13.51 -5.01
C ALA A 571 -14.14 12.69 -5.59
N VAL A 572 -15.07 12.25 -4.75
CA VAL A 572 -16.29 11.53 -5.17
C VAL A 572 -17.19 12.43 -6.01
N ALA A 573 -17.38 13.69 -5.61
CA ALA A 573 -18.19 14.65 -6.36
C ALA A 573 -17.56 14.94 -7.74
N ASP A 574 -16.24 15.10 -7.85
CA ASP A 574 -15.55 15.28 -9.14
C ASP A 574 -15.87 14.16 -10.13
N VAL A 575 -15.90 12.92 -9.65
CA VAL A 575 -16.25 11.76 -10.48
C VAL A 575 -17.75 11.72 -10.76
N LEU A 576 -18.61 11.85 -9.75
CA LEU A 576 -20.07 11.79 -9.92
C LEU A 576 -20.58 12.78 -10.98
N PHE A 577 -20.02 13.98 -11.03
CA PHE A 577 -20.46 15.05 -11.93
C PHE A 577 -19.57 15.21 -13.17
N GLY A 578 -18.56 14.37 -13.37
CA GLY A 578 -17.74 14.33 -14.57
C GLY A 578 -16.70 15.45 -14.69
N ASP A 579 -16.36 16.15 -13.59
CA ASP A 579 -15.21 17.05 -13.53
C ASP A 579 -13.89 16.23 -13.65
N TYR A 580 -13.94 14.95 -13.28
CA TYR A 580 -12.89 13.98 -13.50
C TYR A 580 -13.47 12.70 -14.10
N ASN A 581 -12.84 12.21 -15.16
CA ASN A 581 -13.18 10.94 -15.78
C ASN A 581 -12.46 9.79 -15.04
N PRO A 582 -13.17 8.84 -14.39
CA PRO A 582 -12.54 7.77 -13.63
C PRO A 582 -11.64 6.90 -14.52
N GLY A 583 -10.49 6.54 -14.00
CA GLY A 583 -9.52 5.67 -14.65
C GLY A 583 -8.86 4.70 -13.66
N GLY A 584 -9.42 4.55 -12.47
CA GLY A 584 -8.98 3.56 -11.48
C GLY A 584 -9.28 2.13 -11.93
N LYS A 585 -8.45 1.18 -11.50
CA LYS A 585 -8.59 -0.26 -11.77
C LYS A 585 -8.47 -1.05 -10.47
N LEU A 586 -9.22 -2.12 -10.32
CA LEU A 586 -9.20 -2.96 -9.10
C LEU A 586 -7.81 -3.57 -8.87
N PRO A 587 -7.19 -3.35 -7.70
CA PRO A 587 -5.93 -4.00 -7.32
C PRO A 587 -6.15 -5.39 -6.69
N VAL A 588 -7.41 -5.80 -6.56
CA VAL A 588 -7.83 -7.04 -5.92
C VAL A 588 -9.13 -7.55 -6.56
N THR A 589 -9.25 -8.85 -6.68
CA THR A 589 -10.42 -9.54 -7.23
C THR A 589 -11.63 -9.44 -6.29
N PHE A 590 -12.82 -9.14 -6.82
CA PHE A 590 -14.08 -9.13 -6.07
C PHE A 590 -14.78 -10.50 -6.18
N PRO A 591 -14.96 -11.23 -5.08
CA PRO A 591 -15.67 -12.51 -5.07
C PRO A 591 -17.19 -12.32 -5.18
N ARG A 592 -17.89 -13.37 -5.63
CA ARG A 592 -19.36 -13.43 -5.63
C ARG A 592 -19.93 -13.88 -4.29
N ALA A 593 -19.15 -14.62 -3.52
CA ALA A 593 -19.55 -15.14 -2.22
C ALA A 593 -18.30 -15.37 -1.37
N THR A 594 -18.43 -15.31 -0.06
CA THR A 594 -17.35 -15.64 0.88
C THR A 594 -16.80 -17.05 0.65
N GLY A 595 -17.68 -18.03 0.35
CA GLY A 595 -17.26 -19.40 0.06
C GLY A 595 -16.44 -19.59 -1.22
N GLN A 596 -16.36 -18.57 -2.08
CA GLN A 596 -15.51 -18.60 -3.28
C GLN A 596 -14.03 -18.33 -2.98
N ILE A 597 -13.72 -17.80 -1.81
CA ILE A 597 -12.35 -17.46 -1.38
C ILE A 597 -11.58 -18.77 -1.06
N PRO A 598 -10.30 -18.89 -1.52
CA PRO A 598 -9.52 -17.88 -2.25
C PRO A 598 -9.87 -17.79 -3.74
N ILE A 599 -10.01 -16.57 -4.23
CA ILE A 599 -10.16 -16.28 -5.65
C ILE A 599 -9.30 -15.06 -6.01
N TYR A 600 -8.29 -15.28 -6.83
CA TYR A 600 -7.38 -14.25 -7.33
C TYR A 600 -7.00 -14.54 -8.78
N TYR A 601 -6.63 -13.53 -9.56
CA TYR A 601 -6.48 -13.62 -11.01
C TYR A 601 -5.35 -14.56 -11.46
N ASN A 602 -4.23 -14.62 -10.72
CA ASN A 602 -3.04 -15.39 -11.05
C ASN A 602 -3.04 -16.80 -10.44
N HIS A 603 -4.21 -17.43 -10.36
CA HIS A 603 -4.33 -18.81 -9.90
C HIS A 603 -3.72 -19.78 -10.91
N LYS A 604 -3.25 -20.93 -10.39
CA LYS A 604 -2.73 -22.02 -11.20
C LYS A 604 -3.89 -22.79 -11.85
N ASN A 605 -3.60 -23.42 -12.99
CA ASN A 605 -4.55 -24.33 -13.61
C ASN A 605 -4.65 -25.64 -12.81
N THR A 606 -5.81 -26.30 -12.87
CA THR A 606 -6.01 -27.64 -12.29
C THR A 606 -5.96 -28.68 -13.39
N GLY A 607 -5.84 -29.95 -13.02
CA GLY A 607 -5.96 -31.06 -13.97
C GLY A 607 -7.36 -31.20 -14.61
N ARG A 608 -8.37 -30.50 -14.01
CA ARG A 608 -9.75 -30.42 -14.51
C ARG A 608 -10.26 -28.99 -14.46
N PRO A 609 -9.84 -28.12 -15.40
CA PRO A 609 -10.26 -26.73 -15.44
C PRO A 609 -11.78 -26.59 -15.44
N PRO A 610 -12.33 -25.51 -14.87
CA PRO A 610 -13.78 -25.27 -14.84
C PRO A 610 -14.38 -25.26 -16.26
N ALA A 611 -15.47 -26.00 -16.44
CA ALA A 611 -16.26 -26.03 -17.68
C ALA A 611 -17.76 -26.07 -17.36
N GLN A 612 -18.56 -25.31 -18.13
CA GLN A 612 -19.99 -25.16 -17.86
C GLN A 612 -20.74 -26.48 -17.90
N ASP A 613 -20.52 -27.26 -18.93
CA ASP A 613 -21.32 -28.49 -19.24
C ASP A 613 -20.71 -29.76 -18.65
N ASN A 614 -19.68 -29.66 -17.84
CA ASN A 614 -19.04 -30.79 -17.21
C ASN A 614 -18.98 -30.63 -15.68
N LYS A 615 -19.75 -31.44 -14.94
CA LYS A 615 -19.76 -31.41 -13.47
C LYS A 615 -18.45 -31.90 -12.83
N TYR A 616 -17.66 -32.72 -13.55
CA TYR A 616 -16.41 -33.30 -13.05
C TYR A 616 -15.22 -32.34 -13.21
N THR A 617 -15.44 -31.03 -13.02
CA THR A 617 -14.43 -29.97 -13.12
C THR A 617 -14.37 -29.17 -11.82
N SER A 618 -13.26 -28.41 -11.64
CA SER A 618 -12.99 -27.64 -10.41
C SER A 618 -13.86 -26.40 -10.35
N LYS A 619 -15.09 -26.53 -9.83
CA LYS A 619 -16.05 -25.43 -9.65
C LYS A 619 -17.04 -25.73 -8.53
N TYR A 620 -17.68 -24.70 -7.99
CA TYR A 620 -18.84 -24.83 -7.12
C TYR A 620 -20.10 -25.15 -7.93
N LEU A 621 -21.10 -25.76 -7.29
CA LEU A 621 -22.37 -26.07 -7.92
C LEU A 621 -23.30 -24.86 -8.05
N ASP A 622 -23.22 -23.96 -7.09
CA ASP A 622 -24.16 -22.85 -6.82
C ASP A 622 -23.63 -21.47 -7.12
N VAL A 623 -22.32 -21.34 -7.36
CA VAL A 623 -21.67 -20.07 -7.68
C VAL A 623 -20.82 -20.24 -8.95
N PRO A 624 -20.90 -19.31 -9.93
CA PRO A 624 -20.00 -19.29 -11.07
C PRO A 624 -18.54 -19.27 -10.63
N TRP A 625 -17.64 -19.97 -11.35
CA TRP A 625 -16.20 -19.98 -11.02
C TRP A 625 -15.48 -18.66 -11.32
N THR A 626 -16.13 -17.75 -12.06
CA THR A 626 -15.59 -16.42 -12.35
C THR A 626 -15.84 -15.46 -11.20
N PRO A 627 -14.97 -14.49 -10.95
CA PRO A 627 -15.21 -13.46 -9.94
C PRO A 627 -16.41 -12.56 -10.29
N LEU A 628 -16.86 -11.76 -9.34
CA LEU A 628 -17.85 -10.72 -9.58
C LEU A 628 -17.24 -9.59 -10.44
N PHE A 629 -16.06 -9.08 -10.03
CA PHE A 629 -15.24 -8.18 -10.83
C PHE A 629 -13.78 -8.68 -10.78
N PRO A 630 -13.12 -8.82 -11.95
CA PRO A 630 -11.77 -9.36 -12.00
C PRO A 630 -10.72 -8.31 -11.61
N PHE A 631 -9.55 -8.77 -11.24
CA PHE A 631 -8.36 -7.93 -11.06
C PHE A 631 -8.11 -7.04 -12.30
N GLY A 632 -7.74 -5.79 -12.07
CA GLY A 632 -7.52 -4.82 -13.14
C GLY A 632 -8.80 -4.22 -13.74
N HIS A 633 -10.01 -4.66 -13.33
CA HIS A 633 -11.27 -4.12 -13.83
C HIS A 633 -11.49 -2.67 -13.40
N GLY A 634 -12.00 -1.87 -14.30
CA GLY A 634 -12.44 -0.50 -14.08
C GLY A 634 -12.84 0.14 -15.42
N LEU A 635 -13.98 0.80 -15.45
CA LEU A 635 -14.53 1.49 -16.61
C LEU A 635 -14.13 2.97 -16.61
N SER A 636 -14.46 3.65 -17.69
CA SER A 636 -14.27 5.08 -17.88
C SER A 636 -15.53 5.69 -18.47
N TYR A 637 -15.70 7.01 -18.42
CA TYR A 637 -16.75 7.73 -19.15
C TYR A 637 -16.46 7.83 -20.64
N THR A 638 -15.25 7.46 -21.05
CA THR A 638 -14.87 7.28 -22.46
C THR A 638 -14.65 5.81 -22.78
N THR A 639 -14.31 5.48 -24.02
CA THR A 639 -14.02 4.13 -24.47
C THR A 639 -12.64 4.05 -25.10
N PHE A 640 -11.99 2.91 -24.95
CA PHE A 640 -10.66 2.66 -25.51
C PHE A 640 -10.67 1.42 -26.39
N ALA A 641 -10.09 1.55 -27.59
CA ALA A 641 -9.82 0.42 -28.47
C ALA A 641 -8.35 0.00 -28.37
N TYR A 642 -8.12 -1.30 -28.35
CA TYR A 642 -6.80 -1.89 -28.37
C TYR A 642 -6.59 -2.60 -29.69
N ASP A 643 -5.59 -2.20 -30.47
CA ASP A 643 -5.30 -2.74 -31.79
C ASP A 643 -3.84 -3.05 -31.98
N ASN A 644 -3.51 -3.83 -33.02
CA ASN A 644 -2.15 -4.06 -33.45
C ASN A 644 -1.19 -4.55 -32.33
N LEU A 645 -1.62 -5.55 -31.56
CA LEU A 645 -0.68 -6.22 -30.66
C LEU A 645 0.45 -6.86 -31.47
N ARG A 646 1.69 -6.43 -31.22
CA ARG A 646 2.88 -6.86 -31.95
C ARG A 646 3.99 -7.29 -30.98
N LEU A 647 4.67 -8.33 -31.37
CA LEU A 647 5.91 -8.78 -30.76
C LEU A 647 7.09 -8.45 -31.70
N SER A 648 8.23 -8.04 -31.14
CA SER A 648 9.43 -7.74 -31.96
C SER A 648 9.99 -8.97 -32.67
N ALA A 649 9.75 -10.16 -32.11
CA ALA A 649 10.14 -11.45 -32.69
C ALA A 649 9.20 -12.57 -32.23
N PRO A 650 8.96 -13.61 -33.04
CA PRO A 650 8.22 -14.80 -32.61
C PRO A 650 9.05 -15.73 -31.73
N THR A 651 10.38 -15.58 -31.72
CA THR A 651 11.32 -16.34 -30.91
C THR A 651 12.39 -15.42 -30.33
N ILE A 652 12.79 -15.69 -29.06
CA ILE A 652 13.87 -14.95 -28.38
C ILE A 652 14.84 -15.95 -27.71
N ARG A 653 16.07 -15.52 -27.47
CA ARG A 653 17.08 -16.20 -26.63
C ARG A 653 17.13 -15.57 -25.25
N ALA A 654 17.78 -16.22 -24.31
CA ALA A 654 17.94 -15.72 -22.94
C ALA A 654 18.64 -14.35 -22.85
N SER A 655 19.47 -13.99 -23.85
CA SER A 655 20.14 -12.68 -23.94
C SER A 655 19.27 -11.57 -24.51
N ASP A 656 18.14 -11.91 -25.12
CA ASP A 656 17.34 -10.98 -25.90
C ASP A 656 16.30 -10.29 -25.04
N THR A 657 15.81 -9.16 -25.53
CA THR A 657 14.66 -8.46 -24.95
C THR A 657 13.51 -8.50 -25.97
N LEU A 658 12.40 -9.11 -25.59
CA LEU A 658 11.16 -9.06 -26.37
C LEU A 658 10.45 -7.72 -26.14
N THR A 659 10.20 -7.02 -27.23
CA THR A 659 9.33 -5.82 -27.18
C THR A 659 7.90 -6.23 -27.49
N VAL A 660 6.98 -5.90 -26.59
CA VAL A 660 5.53 -6.07 -26.75
C VAL A 660 4.90 -4.71 -26.90
N SER A 661 4.24 -4.46 -28.01
CA SER A 661 3.58 -3.17 -28.25
C SER A 661 2.12 -3.33 -28.68
N VAL A 662 1.28 -2.40 -28.23
CA VAL A 662 -0.14 -2.32 -28.58
C VAL A 662 -0.51 -0.87 -28.85
N ASP A 663 -1.40 -0.64 -29.82
CA ASP A 663 -1.95 0.67 -30.06
C ASP A 663 -3.24 0.84 -29.25
N VAL A 664 -3.30 1.90 -28.43
CA VAL A 664 -4.48 2.25 -27.63
C VAL A 664 -5.07 3.55 -28.19
N THR A 665 -6.34 3.53 -28.54
CA THR A 665 -7.06 4.69 -29.09
C THR A 665 -8.22 5.05 -28.16
N ASN A 666 -8.35 6.32 -27.78
CA ASN A 666 -9.57 6.81 -27.15
C ASN A 666 -10.65 7.01 -28.22
N THR A 667 -11.66 6.15 -28.21
CA THR A 667 -12.75 6.14 -29.20
C THR A 667 -14.00 6.90 -28.75
N GLY A 668 -13.98 7.47 -27.54
CA GLY A 668 -15.09 8.28 -27.02
C GLY A 668 -14.87 9.78 -27.19
N ASP A 669 -15.66 10.56 -26.47
CA ASP A 669 -15.78 12.02 -26.62
C ASP A 669 -15.11 12.83 -25.50
N ARG A 670 -14.44 12.18 -24.55
CA ARG A 670 -13.80 12.80 -23.39
C ARG A 670 -12.34 12.39 -23.25
N VAL A 671 -11.53 13.27 -22.69
CA VAL A 671 -10.18 12.89 -22.20
C VAL A 671 -10.33 11.83 -21.12
N GLY A 672 -9.51 10.80 -21.18
CA GLY A 672 -9.53 9.73 -20.18
C GLY A 672 -8.18 9.09 -19.97
N ASP A 673 -8.02 8.54 -18.76
CA ASP A 673 -6.88 7.71 -18.41
C ASP A 673 -7.23 6.25 -18.65
N GLU A 674 -6.30 5.51 -19.24
CA GLU A 674 -6.37 4.07 -19.37
C GLU A 674 -5.13 3.43 -18.73
N VAL A 675 -5.30 2.28 -18.08
CA VAL A 675 -4.21 1.47 -17.56
C VAL A 675 -4.05 0.24 -18.43
N VAL A 676 -3.04 0.26 -19.28
CA VAL A 676 -2.68 -0.85 -20.15
C VAL A 676 -1.92 -1.88 -19.33
N GLN A 677 -2.41 -3.12 -19.28
CA GLN A 677 -1.89 -4.20 -18.44
C GLN A 677 -1.29 -5.30 -19.32
N LEU A 678 -0.06 -5.71 -19.01
CA LEU A 678 0.65 -6.80 -19.68
C LEU A 678 0.73 -8.00 -18.76
N TYR A 679 0.23 -9.15 -19.22
CA TYR A 679 0.33 -10.42 -18.52
C TYR A 679 1.09 -11.45 -19.37
N VAL A 680 1.69 -12.43 -18.70
CA VAL A 680 2.38 -13.56 -19.35
C VAL A 680 1.89 -14.87 -18.75
N GLN A 681 1.81 -15.91 -19.58
CA GLN A 681 1.62 -17.30 -19.19
C GLN A 681 2.78 -18.12 -19.74
N ASP A 682 3.43 -18.89 -18.89
CA ASP A 682 4.28 -20.01 -19.31
C ASP A 682 3.35 -21.20 -19.58
N GLU A 683 3.33 -21.71 -20.83
CA GLU A 683 2.39 -22.75 -21.23
C GLU A 683 2.77 -24.12 -20.66
N VAL A 684 4.06 -24.41 -20.56
CA VAL A 684 4.58 -25.71 -20.08
C VAL A 684 5.91 -25.49 -19.34
N ALA A 685 5.89 -25.71 -18.05
CA ALA A 685 7.07 -25.61 -17.18
C ALA A 685 7.23 -26.85 -16.31
N SER A 686 8.40 -26.99 -15.65
CA SER A 686 8.67 -28.09 -14.72
C SER A 686 7.78 -28.13 -13.48
N VAL A 687 7.06 -27.02 -13.19
CA VAL A 687 6.03 -26.88 -12.15
C VAL A 687 4.81 -26.16 -12.71
N THR A 688 3.65 -26.37 -12.11
CA THR A 688 2.40 -25.69 -12.55
C THR A 688 2.56 -24.17 -12.39
N ARG A 689 2.34 -23.45 -13.51
CA ARG A 689 2.42 -21.98 -13.54
C ARG A 689 1.04 -21.33 -13.49
N PRO A 690 0.94 -20.07 -13.03
CA PRO A 690 -0.29 -19.28 -13.10
C PRO A 690 -0.82 -19.14 -14.53
N LEU A 691 -2.15 -19.07 -14.69
CA LEU A 691 -2.78 -18.79 -15.98
C LEU A 691 -2.44 -17.40 -16.54
N LYS A 692 -2.14 -16.46 -15.68
CA LYS A 692 -1.64 -15.12 -16.02
C LYS A 692 -0.81 -14.57 -14.87
N GLU A 693 0.29 -13.90 -15.19
CA GLU A 693 1.12 -13.16 -14.24
C GLU A 693 1.31 -11.75 -14.78
N LEU A 694 0.98 -10.72 -14.03
CA LEU A 694 1.25 -9.33 -14.42
C LEU A 694 2.76 -9.14 -14.53
N LYS A 695 3.21 -8.65 -15.69
CA LYS A 695 4.63 -8.38 -15.97
C LYS A 695 4.89 -6.91 -16.34
N GLY A 696 3.82 -6.12 -16.47
CA GLY A 696 3.95 -4.69 -16.72
C GLY A 696 2.59 -3.98 -16.75
N PHE A 697 2.62 -2.70 -16.47
CA PHE A 697 1.46 -1.83 -16.64
C PHE A 697 1.90 -0.41 -17.01
N SER A 698 1.02 0.32 -17.69
CA SER A 698 1.27 1.70 -18.08
C SER A 698 -0.02 2.51 -18.04
N ARG A 699 -0.05 3.57 -17.23
CA ARG A 699 -1.16 4.52 -17.23
C ARG A 699 -0.92 5.58 -18.29
N VAL A 700 -1.87 5.77 -19.20
CA VAL A 700 -1.80 6.73 -20.31
C VAL A 700 -3.05 7.62 -20.33
N THR A 701 -2.84 8.92 -20.51
CA THR A 701 -3.94 9.88 -20.72
C THR A 701 -4.09 10.14 -22.20
N LEU A 702 -5.30 9.96 -22.76
CA LEU A 702 -5.60 10.11 -24.18
C LEU A 702 -6.76 11.08 -24.38
N ARG A 703 -6.62 11.99 -25.35
CA ARG A 703 -7.69 12.87 -25.83
C ARG A 703 -8.64 12.08 -26.75
N PRO A 704 -9.88 12.55 -26.97
CA PRO A 704 -10.77 11.99 -27.99
C PRO A 704 -10.07 11.83 -29.35
N GLY A 705 -10.12 10.62 -29.91
CA GLY A 705 -9.46 10.25 -31.16
C GLY A 705 -7.93 10.06 -31.06
N GLU A 706 -7.30 10.37 -29.94
CA GLU A 706 -5.86 10.16 -29.78
C GLU A 706 -5.53 8.68 -29.73
N ARG A 707 -4.51 8.29 -30.53
CA ARG A 707 -3.91 6.96 -30.54
C ARG A 707 -2.49 7.03 -30.02
N ARG A 708 -2.12 6.07 -29.18
CA ARG A 708 -0.77 5.95 -28.63
C ARG A 708 -0.32 4.49 -28.65
N ALA A 709 0.89 4.26 -29.14
CA ALA A 709 1.55 2.98 -28.96
C ALA A 709 2.10 2.88 -27.52
N VAL A 710 1.68 1.84 -26.82
CA VAL A 710 2.21 1.47 -25.49
C VAL A 710 3.14 0.29 -25.68
N THR A 711 4.32 0.37 -25.10
CA THR A 711 5.39 -0.62 -25.29
C THR A 711 5.88 -1.12 -23.94
N PHE A 712 6.03 -2.43 -23.86
CA PHE A 712 6.65 -3.15 -22.74
C PHE A 712 7.86 -3.92 -23.21
N TRP A 713 8.74 -4.22 -22.28
CA TRP A 713 9.97 -5.00 -22.53
C TRP A 713 9.97 -6.20 -21.60
N LEU A 714 10.16 -7.39 -22.16
CA LEU A 714 10.29 -8.66 -21.44
C LEU A 714 11.67 -9.24 -21.72
N ARG A 715 12.42 -9.49 -20.67
CA ARG A 715 13.69 -10.23 -20.70
C ARG A 715 13.46 -11.64 -20.19
N ALA A 716 14.34 -12.55 -20.49
CA ALA A 716 14.25 -13.93 -19.97
C ALA A 716 14.18 -13.98 -18.43
N ASP A 717 14.83 -13.01 -17.75
CA ASP A 717 14.76 -12.88 -16.28
C ASP A 717 13.37 -12.54 -15.74
N ASP A 718 12.56 -11.83 -16.54
CA ASP A 718 11.16 -11.51 -16.19
C ASP A 718 10.23 -12.74 -16.32
N LEU A 719 10.68 -13.81 -17.02
CA LEU A 719 10.01 -15.09 -17.19
C LEU A 719 10.43 -16.13 -16.14
N ALA A 720 11.42 -15.80 -15.30
CA ALA A 720 11.95 -16.70 -14.29
C ALA A 720 10.90 -17.01 -13.21
N PHE A 721 10.97 -18.24 -12.71
CA PHE A 721 10.14 -18.75 -11.61
C PHE A 721 10.99 -19.63 -10.67
N TYR A 722 10.37 -20.14 -9.60
CA TYR A 722 11.05 -21.07 -8.71
C TYR A 722 10.59 -22.51 -8.97
N ASP A 723 11.55 -23.42 -9.22
CA ASP A 723 11.30 -24.84 -9.47
C ASP A 723 10.88 -25.60 -8.19
N ALA A 724 10.69 -26.90 -8.31
CA ALA A 724 10.32 -27.78 -7.18
C ALA A 724 11.35 -27.80 -6.04
N LEU A 725 12.58 -27.38 -6.30
CA LEU A 725 13.65 -27.26 -5.29
C LEU A 725 13.85 -25.81 -4.82
N ALA A 726 12.89 -24.93 -5.12
CA ALA A 726 12.93 -23.50 -4.82
C ALA A 726 14.17 -22.77 -5.39
N ARG A 727 14.71 -23.25 -6.52
CA ARG A 727 15.77 -22.59 -7.29
C ARG A 727 15.14 -21.70 -8.34
N ARG A 728 15.66 -20.49 -8.51
CA ARG A 728 15.21 -19.56 -9.54
C ARG A 728 15.71 -20.00 -10.90
N VAL A 729 14.82 -20.31 -11.82
CA VAL A 729 15.11 -20.83 -13.15
C VAL A 729 14.30 -20.10 -14.22
N THR A 730 14.83 -20.08 -15.45
CA THR A 730 14.11 -19.70 -16.66
C THR A 730 14.18 -20.87 -17.61
N GLU A 731 13.06 -21.44 -18.00
CA GLU A 731 13.00 -22.62 -18.87
C GLU A 731 12.66 -22.22 -20.30
N PRO A 732 13.23 -22.90 -21.32
CA PRO A 732 12.83 -22.70 -22.70
C PRO A 732 11.46 -23.29 -22.95
N GLY A 733 10.67 -22.67 -23.83
CA GLY A 733 9.33 -23.11 -24.12
C GLY A 733 8.48 -22.01 -24.75
N PHE A 734 7.21 -22.30 -24.86
CA PHE A 734 6.23 -21.38 -25.41
C PHE A 734 5.55 -20.56 -24.31
N PHE A 735 5.41 -19.28 -24.58
CA PHE A 735 4.78 -18.31 -23.71
C PHE A 735 3.66 -17.58 -24.43
N LYS A 736 2.58 -17.30 -23.69
CA LYS A 736 1.52 -16.40 -24.13
C LYS A 736 1.70 -15.03 -23.49
N VAL A 737 1.49 -14.01 -24.29
CA VAL A 737 1.43 -12.60 -23.86
C VAL A 737 0.00 -12.14 -24.00
N PHE A 738 -0.49 -11.49 -22.95
CA PHE A 738 -1.82 -10.90 -22.93
C PHE A 738 -1.72 -9.41 -22.63
N VAL A 739 -2.37 -8.57 -23.44
CA VAL A 739 -2.42 -7.12 -23.22
C VAL A 739 -3.85 -6.64 -23.23
N GLY A 740 -4.26 -5.89 -22.22
CA GLY A 740 -5.64 -5.41 -22.16
C GLY A 740 -5.95 -4.48 -21.00
N THR A 741 -7.26 -4.34 -20.74
CA THR A 741 -7.82 -3.43 -19.73
C THR A 741 -7.98 -4.07 -18.36
N SER A 742 -7.90 -5.39 -18.27
CA SER A 742 -8.02 -6.18 -17.03
C SER A 742 -7.50 -7.60 -17.27
N SER A 743 -7.36 -8.39 -16.21
CA SER A 743 -6.98 -9.81 -16.30
C SER A 743 -7.96 -10.67 -17.14
N ALA A 744 -9.20 -10.22 -17.29
CA ALA A 744 -10.25 -10.93 -18.06
C ALA A 744 -10.47 -10.37 -19.48
N SER A 745 -10.10 -9.13 -19.74
CA SER A 745 -10.32 -8.47 -21.04
C SER A 745 -8.98 -8.15 -21.69
N VAL A 746 -8.49 -9.08 -22.51
CA VAL A 746 -7.14 -9.04 -23.09
C VAL A 746 -7.12 -9.46 -24.55
N ARG A 747 -6.10 -9.02 -25.29
CA ARG A 747 -5.64 -9.57 -26.58
C ARG A 747 -4.46 -10.49 -26.31
N GLU A 748 -4.29 -11.54 -27.13
CA GLU A 748 -3.29 -12.58 -26.97
C GLU A 748 -2.29 -12.58 -28.14
N ALA A 749 -1.03 -12.85 -27.83
CA ALA A 749 0.02 -13.21 -28.78
C ALA A 749 0.91 -14.31 -28.17
N ARG A 750 1.73 -15.00 -28.97
CA ARG A 750 2.55 -16.14 -28.54
C ARG A 750 3.98 -15.96 -29.02
N PHE A 751 4.93 -16.35 -28.21
CA PHE A 751 6.35 -16.42 -28.59
C PHE A 751 7.02 -17.66 -27.98
N GLU A 752 8.23 -17.96 -28.44
CA GLU A 752 9.04 -19.05 -27.94
C GLU A 752 10.36 -18.50 -27.35
N LEU A 753 10.71 -18.94 -26.15
CA LEU A 753 12.04 -18.77 -25.56
C LEU A 753 12.89 -19.99 -25.95
N LEU A 754 13.95 -19.76 -26.72
CA LEU A 754 14.85 -20.82 -27.16
C LEU A 754 15.79 -21.23 -26.02
N GLY A 755 16.06 -22.53 -25.91
CA GLY A 755 17.10 -23.04 -25.03
C GLY A 755 18.48 -22.50 -25.40
N SER A 756 19.38 -22.40 -24.43
CA SER A 756 20.79 -22.18 -24.70
C SER A 756 21.30 -23.35 -25.56
N GLY A 757 21.55 -23.10 -26.82
CA GLY A 757 22.09 -24.12 -27.72
C GLY A 757 23.32 -24.78 -27.08
N ARG A 758 23.39 -26.11 -27.14
CA ARG A 758 24.56 -26.88 -26.77
C ARG A 758 25.70 -26.57 -27.70
#